data_241d6a6f64aa52952a4e05eaff8302c6
#
_entry.id   241d6a6f64aa52952a4e05eaff8302c6
#
_cell.length_a   1.000
_cell.length_b   1.000
_cell.length_c   1.000
_cell.angle_alpha   90.00
_cell.angle_beta   90.00
_cell.angle_gamma   90.00
#
_symmetry.space_group_name_H-M   'P 1'
#
loop_
_entity.id
_entity.type
_entity.pdbx_description
1 polymer ?
#
loop_
_entity_poly.entity_id
_entity_poly.type
_entity_poly.pdbx_seq_one_letter_code
_entity_poly.pdbx_strand_id
1 'polypeptide(L)'
;LERLPPQLHLVIVTRRDPHLPLALLRARGQITEIRYDDLQFTREEAVLFLNQAMGLALTPEEIALLERRTEGWIAGLQLAALALQRTSPLQNRAEFIRAFSGDDRYVIDFLVSEVLAGQPEEVQRFLLQTAVLERMCGPLCDAVCSKGAGVRFGFAESPSSPSGTTVNGAKGDGQRLLEYLDQVNLFLVPLDNRRGWYRYHHLFGDVLLHRMRRAEPSQIPELHRRASAWYEGEGHIDEAIHHALAAQDLAGAARLVEQNALQLLIHSEVTTLIRWLDALPDDLTRSRPWLSVYSAWAHFITGKVEAVNQCLEVAQRLSHLAEQDLLGHIAVIRARIALTDQDLSSAVKLARQALEYVPAGHPVHGHIAVIQGQAAFMQGDLVGASQTLSEAVSIAQGCGHLFMVVDATTRLGYLQTLQGHLRQALGTYQEALQLANVDGRKLPVAGNAHIRMALALRQRNELDSAADHLMRGLELCKLFGNPRSGYLALARLRQAQGDWDGALRAVQDAERQRPGLGAAFDIMGMEHCRLWLALGQGSPSAGSAQALAEASRWAQESSLSTDDELAFDRESEHILLARALIALSRPAEATVLLERLLLAAKVGGRTERAIEILVLRALAFQALGDATRALDCLECALSMAEPEGYMRFFLDEGQAMMVLMRQAASRDIAPEYARTLLAAFVKPAREMPSQSLVEPLSERESQVLQLLTTDLSGPEIAEKLMVSVNTVRFHTKNIYGKLGVNNRRQAVARAESLGLLQH
;
A
#
# COMPACT_ATOMS: atom_id res chain seq x y z
N LEU A 1 -46.20 -28.65 25.61
CA LEU A 1 -45.96 -28.60 24.14
C LEU A 1 -46.12 -29.98 23.50
N GLU A 2 -45.62 -31.06 24.08
CA GLU A 2 -45.69 -32.43 23.51
C GLU A 2 -47.10 -33.00 23.33
N ARG A 3 -48.12 -32.36 23.85
CA ARG A 3 -49.56 -32.78 23.76
C ARG A 3 -50.42 -31.82 22.94
N LEU A 4 -49.82 -30.87 22.23
CA LEU A 4 -50.57 -29.96 21.36
C LEU A 4 -51.03 -30.69 20.10
N PRO A 5 -52.28 -30.45 19.64
CA PRO A 5 -52.75 -31.01 18.37
C PRO A 5 -51.95 -30.50 17.21
N PRO A 6 -51.72 -31.32 16.15
CA PRO A 6 -50.88 -30.92 15.01
C PRO A 6 -51.36 -29.66 14.26
N GLN A 7 -52.59 -29.27 14.44
CA GLN A 7 -53.22 -28.08 13.83
C GLN A 7 -53.02 -26.80 14.64
N LEU A 8 -52.42 -26.87 15.82
CA LEU A 8 -52.23 -25.72 16.70
C LEU A 8 -50.79 -25.16 16.50
N HIS A 9 -50.73 -23.95 16.00
CA HIS A 9 -49.50 -23.19 15.92
C HIS A 9 -49.42 -22.21 17.09
N LEU A 10 -48.39 -22.36 17.94
CA LEU A 10 -48.14 -21.46 19.08
C LEU A 10 -47.09 -20.43 18.69
N VAL A 11 -47.47 -19.16 18.68
CA VAL A 11 -46.55 -18.04 18.49
C VAL A 11 -46.26 -17.40 19.82
N ILE A 12 -45.02 -17.35 20.24
CA ILE A 12 -44.56 -16.71 21.48
C ILE A 12 -43.74 -15.50 21.11
N VAL A 13 -44.21 -14.30 21.45
CA VAL A 13 -43.46 -13.06 21.30
C VAL A 13 -42.93 -12.67 22.68
N THR A 14 -41.63 -12.62 22.82
CA THR A 14 -40.98 -12.37 24.10
C THR A 14 -39.67 -11.62 23.93
N ARG A 15 -39.27 -10.81 24.91
CA ARG A 15 -37.97 -10.12 24.94
C ARG A 15 -36.83 -11.00 25.48
N ARG A 16 -37.18 -12.15 26.12
CA ARG A 16 -36.21 -13.09 26.70
C ARG A 16 -36.50 -14.47 26.17
N ASP A 17 -35.46 -15.30 26.06
CA ASP A 17 -35.69 -16.70 25.74
C ASP A 17 -36.67 -17.33 26.73
N PRO A 18 -37.77 -17.91 26.26
CA PRO A 18 -38.77 -18.52 27.15
C PRO A 18 -38.15 -19.74 27.84
N HIS A 19 -38.62 -20.07 29.07
CA HIS A 19 -38.20 -21.24 29.81
C HIS A 19 -38.70 -22.54 29.16
N LEU A 20 -38.28 -22.77 27.90
CA LEU A 20 -38.56 -23.95 27.11
C LEU A 20 -37.23 -24.65 26.75
N PRO A 21 -37.23 -25.96 26.51
CA PRO A 21 -36.04 -26.68 26.08
C PRO A 21 -35.70 -26.36 24.62
N LEU A 22 -35.33 -25.10 24.32
CA LEU A 22 -35.12 -24.59 22.98
C LEU A 22 -34.10 -25.41 22.21
N ALA A 23 -33.00 -25.84 22.83
CA ALA A 23 -31.96 -26.65 22.19
C ALA A 23 -32.54 -27.99 21.68
N LEU A 24 -33.43 -28.63 22.46
CA LEU A 24 -34.09 -29.86 22.07
C LEU A 24 -35.08 -29.65 20.95
N LEU A 25 -35.85 -28.57 21.00
CA LEU A 25 -36.85 -28.20 19.96
C LEU A 25 -36.14 -27.86 18.65
N ARG A 26 -35.00 -27.17 18.69
CA ARG A 26 -34.13 -26.92 17.51
C ARG A 26 -33.63 -28.22 16.89
N ALA A 27 -33.09 -29.10 17.73
CA ALA A 27 -32.56 -30.39 17.27
C ALA A 27 -33.62 -31.27 16.60
N ARG A 28 -34.89 -31.10 17.00
CA ARG A 28 -36.04 -31.83 16.44
C ARG A 28 -36.74 -31.11 15.27
N GLY A 29 -36.31 -29.92 14.91
CA GLY A 29 -36.98 -29.10 13.88
C GLY A 29 -38.41 -28.67 14.23
N GLN A 30 -38.71 -28.56 15.54
CA GLN A 30 -40.07 -28.29 16.07
C GLN A 30 -40.27 -26.80 16.43
N ILE A 31 -39.30 -25.96 16.19
CA ILE A 31 -39.38 -24.52 16.45
C ILE A 31 -38.83 -23.75 15.28
N THR A 32 -39.49 -22.68 14.90
CA THR A 32 -38.98 -21.63 14.05
C THR A 32 -38.72 -20.42 14.93
N GLU A 33 -37.50 -19.94 14.94
CA GLU A 33 -37.11 -18.77 15.70
C GLU A 33 -36.90 -17.60 14.73
N ILE A 34 -37.52 -16.48 15.07
CA ILE A 34 -37.27 -15.18 14.40
C ILE A 34 -36.55 -14.34 15.43
N ARG A 35 -35.29 -14.03 15.13
CA ARG A 35 -34.40 -13.28 16.02
C ARG A 35 -34.14 -11.86 15.50
N TYR A 36 -33.28 -11.12 16.22
CA TYR A 36 -32.99 -9.74 15.92
C TYR A 36 -32.51 -9.53 14.46
N ASP A 37 -31.62 -10.39 13.99
CA ASP A 37 -31.07 -10.29 12.63
C ASP A 37 -32.15 -10.54 11.55
N ASP A 38 -33.14 -11.37 11.84
CA ASP A 38 -34.29 -11.65 10.94
C ASP A 38 -35.28 -10.48 10.86
N LEU A 39 -35.26 -9.59 11.85
CA LEU A 39 -36.19 -8.47 12.01
C LEU A 39 -35.56 -7.13 11.59
N GLN A 40 -34.26 -7.11 11.21
CA GLN A 40 -33.65 -5.92 10.66
C GLN A 40 -34.21 -5.63 9.28
N PHE A 41 -34.52 -4.36 9.03
CA PHE A 41 -34.91 -3.94 7.69
C PHE A 41 -33.72 -3.98 6.74
N THR A 42 -33.91 -4.62 5.60
CA THR A 42 -33.03 -4.49 4.47
C THR A 42 -33.13 -3.08 3.90
N ARG A 43 -32.16 -2.70 3.07
CA ARG A 43 -32.15 -1.38 2.42
C ARG A 43 -33.42 -1.14 1.58
N GLU A 44 -33.91 -2.18 0.91
CA GLU A 44 -35.14 -2.14 0.12
C GLU A 44 -36.38 -1.92 0.99
N GLU A 45 -36.47 -2.62 2.11
CA GLU A 45 -37.55 -2.43 3.08
C GLU A 45 -37.50 -1.05 3.75
N ALA A 46 -36.29 -0.55 4.04
CA ALA A 46 -36.12 0.81 4.56
C ALA A 46 -36.57 1.89 3.54
N VAL A 47 -36.30 1.67 2.23
CA VAL A 47 -36.79 2.56 1.16
C VAL A 47 -38.33 2.58 1.14
N LEU A 48 -38.98 1.40 1.16
CA LEU A 48 -40.43 1.27 1.16
C LEU A 48 -41.03 1.93 2.40
N PHE A 49 -40.45 1.67 3.56
CA PHE A 49 -40.93 2.23 4.82
C PHE A 49 -40.81 3.75 4.87
N LEU A 50 -39.61 4.29 4.61
CA LEU A 50 -39.35 5.74 4.75
C LEU A 50 -40.05 6.57 3.66
N ASN A 51 -40.06 6.09 2.43
CA ASN A 51 -40.60 6.86 1.31
C ASN A 51 -42.09 6.59 1.05
N GLN A 52 -42.57 5.32 1.15
CA GLN A 52 -43.96 5.02 0.89
C GLN A 52 -44.83 5.10 2.15
N ALA A 53 -44.42 4.44 3.25
CA ALA A 53 -45.23 4.45 4.46
C ALA A 53 -45.15 5.78 5.23
N MET A 54 -43.95 6.38 5.32
CA MET A 54 -43.72 7.64 6.06
C MET A 54 -43.74 8.90 5.18
N GLY A 55 -43.76 8.76 3.85
CA GLY A 55 -43.93 9.87 2.88
C GLY A 55 -42.76 10.87 2.82
N LEU A 56 -41.54 10.46 3.07
CA LEU A 56 -40.40 11.38 3.23
C LEU A 56 -39.69 11.78 1.93
N ALA A 57 -39.81 11.00 0.86
CA ALA A 57 -39.11 11.19 -0.43
C ALA A 57 -37.59 11.40 -0.28
N LEU A 58 -36.91 10.49 0.45
CA LEU A 58 -35.48 10.51 0.67
C LEU A 58 -34.73 9.90 -0.52
N THR A 59 -33.49 10.38 -0.76
CA THR A 59 -32.60 9.80 -1.78
C THR A 59 -32.04 8.44 -1.31
N PRO A 60 -31.59 7.59 -2.25
CA PRO A 60 -30.95 6.32 -1.89
C PRO A 60 -29.72 6.46 -0.96
N GLU A 61 -28.97 7.57 -1.09
CA GLU A 61 -27.81 7.90 -0.26
C GLU A 61 -28.23 8.26 1.17
N GLU A 62 -29.29 9.05 1.32
CA GLU A 62 -29.87 9.44 2.60
C GLU A 62 -30.41 8.21 3.35
N ILE A 63 -31.11 7.32 2.65
CA ILE A 63 -31.63 6.08 3.25
C ILE A 63 -30.49 5.16 3.66
N ALA A 64 -29.44 5.02 2.82
CA ALA A 64 -28.27 4.22 3.17
C ALA A 64 -27.51 4.76 4.39
N LEU A 65 -27.56 6.07 4.62
CA LEU A 65 -26.96 6.69 5.80
C LEU A 65 -27.80 6.42 7.06
N LEU A 66 -29.12 6.55 6.95
CA LEU A 66 -30.06 6.23 8.07
C LEU A 66 -30.03 4.75 8.41
N GLU A 67 -30.04 3.87 7.41
CA GLU A 67 -29.96 2.42 7.59
C GLU A 67 -28.69 2.03 8.33
N ARG A 68 -27.52 2.57 7.91
CA ARG A 68 -26.26 2.35 8.65
C ARG A 68 -26.28 2.86 10.09
N ARG A 69 -26.92 4.00 10.35
CA ARG A 69 -27.05 4.60 11.69
C ARG A 69 -27.98 3.81 12.60
N THR A 70 -29.05 3.30 12.04
CA THR A 70 -30.06 2.51 12.77
C THR A 70 -29.82 1.00 12.72
N GLU A 71 -28.81 0.56 11.96
CA GLU A 71 -28.53 -0.87 11.72
C GLU A 71 -29.80 -1.67 11.31
N GLY A 72 -30.66 -1.06 10.50
CA GLY A 72 -31.94 -1.65 10.09
C GLY A 72 -32.99 -1.75 11.19
N TRP A 73 -32.75 -1.20 12.38
CA TRP A 73 -33.71 -1.22 13.49
C TRP A 73 -34.93 -0.34 13.17
N ILE A 74 -36.11 -0.99 13.01
CA ILE A 74 -37.32 -0.32 12.55
C ILE A 74 -37.78 0.81 13.46
N ALA A 75 -37.71 0.66 14.77
CA ALA A 75 -38.09 1.74 15.69
C ALA A 75 -37.13 2.92 15.58
N GLY A 76 -35.83 2.69 15.34
CA GLY A 76 -34.83 3.73 15.04
C GLY A 76 -35.15 4.47 13.73
N LEU A 77 -35.51 3.75 12.68
CA LEU A 77 -35.95 4.33 11.41
C LEU A 77 -37.24 5.14 11.57
N GLN A 78 -38.19 4.65 12.38
CA GLN A 78 -39.44 5.37 12.68
C GLN A 78 -39.18 6.65 13.46
N LEU A 79 -38.31 6.63 14.46
CA LEU A 79 -37.94 7.82 15.24
C LEU A 79 -37.24 8.85 14.35
N ALA A 80 -36.34 8.41 13.48
CA ALA A 80 -35.70 9.27 12.48
C ALA A 80 -36.73 9.90 11.52
N ALA A 81 -37.69 9.11 11.05
CA ALA A 81 -38.76 9.60 10.16
C ALA A 81 -39.65 10.67 10.84
N LEU A 82 -40.04 10.43 12.08
CA LEU A 82 -40.84 11.39 12.85
C LEU A 82 -40.08 12.69 13.12
N ALA A 83 -38.80 12.62 13.38
CA ALA A 83 -37.95 13.79 13.56
C ALA A 83 -37.80 14.57 12.24
N LEU A 84 -37.59 13.88 11.11
CA LEU A 84 -37.51 14.49 9.77
C LEU A 84 -38.81 15.15 9.34
N GLN A 85 -39.99 14.60 9.68
CA GLN A 85 -41.30 15.21 9.37
C GLN A 85 -41.50 16.54 10.06
N ARG A 86 -40.87 16.78 11.20
CA ARG A 86 -40.97 18.04 11.98
C ARG A 86 -39.88 19.04 11.62
N THR A 87 -38.84 18.63 10.90
CA THR A 87 -37.75 19.52 10.49
C THR A 87 -38.14 20.24 9.19
N SER A 88 -38.39 21.54 9.23
CA SER A 88 -38.66 22.40 8.08
C SER A 88 -37.40 23.22 7.78
N PRO A 89 -37.04 23.55 6.54
CA PRO A 89 -37.31 23.08 5.19
C PRO A 89 -36.16 22.25 4.57
N LEU A 90 -36.30 21.84 3.33
CA LEU A 90 -35.43 20.93 2.54
C LEU A 90 -33.90 21.16 2.63
N GLN A 91 -33.43 22.32 3.01
CA GLN A 91 -31.99 22.64 3.10
C GLN A 91 -31.28 22.03 4.32
N ASN A 92 -31.97 21.70 5.40
CA ASN A 92 -31.38 21.14 6.62
C ASN A 92 -31.53 19.63 6.72
N ARG A 93 -32.18 18.94 5.76
CA ARG A 93 -32.50 17.54 5.83
C ARG A 93 -31.24 16.65 5.74
N ALA A 94 -30.34 16.94 4.81
CA ALA A 94 -29.08 16.18 4.66
C ALA A 94 -28.14 16.36 5.86
N GLU A 95 -28.15 17.55 6.47
CA GLU A 95 -27.38 17.85 7.68
C GLU A 95 -27.95 17.12 8.89
N PHE A 96 -29.28 17.13 9.05
CA PHE A 96 -29.96 16.36 10.08
C PHE A 96 -29.65 14.86 9.97
N ILE A 97 -29.76 14.26 8.76
CA ILE A 97 -29.48 12.85 8.54
C ILE A 97 -28.02 12.51 8.88
N ARG A 98 -27.07 13.41 8.57
CA ARG A 98 -25.67 13.24 8.97
C ARG A 98 -25.46 13.38 10.47
N ALA A 99 -26.21 14.23 11.12
CA ALA A 99 -26.16 14.48 12.55
C ALA A 99 -27.02 13.51 13.38
N PHE A 100 -27.91 12.72 12.74
CA PHE A 100 -28.80 11.79 13.44
C PHE A 100 -27.98 10.76 14.21
N SER A 101 -28.09 10.80 15.53
CA SER A 101 -27.33 9.97 16.48
C SER A 101 -28.18 9.71 17.71
N GLY A 102 -27.63 8.97 18.66
CA GLY A 102 -28.26 8.76 19.96
C GLY A 102 -28.50 10.04 20.79
N ASP A 103 -27.99 11.21 20.32
CA ASP A 103 -28.24 12.51 20.94
C ASP A 103 -29.60 13.12 20.54
N ASP A 104 -30.31 12.49 19.59
CA ASP A 104 -31.65 12.93 19.21
C ASP A 104 -32.64 12.72 20.34
N ARG A 105 -33.42 13.78 20.63
CA ARG A 105 -34.35 13.77 21.77
C ARG A 105 -35.34 12.59 21.76
N TYR A 106 -35.85 12.23 20.61
CA TYR A 106 -36.83 11.13 20.50
C TYR A 106 -36.18 9.76 20.74
N VAL A 107 -34.91 9.60 20.27
CA VAL A 107 -34.15 8.38 20.53
C VAL A 107 -33.81 8.28 22.01
N ILE A 108 -33.34 9.39 22.61
CA ILE A 108 -33.02 9.46 24.03
C ILE A 108 -34.27 9.12 24.87
N ASP A 109 -35.37 9.83 24.63
CA ASP A 109 -36.62 9.65 25.42
C ASP A 109 -37.12 8.18 25.35
N PHE A 110 -37.09 7.58 24.16
CA PHE A 110 -37.51 6.19 23.97
C PHE A 110 -36.55 5.20 24.66
N LEU A 111 -35.24 5.26 24.38
CA LEU A 111 -34.30 4.30 24.92
C LEU A 111 -34.08 4.44 26.41
N VAL A 112 -34.18 5.64 26.96
CA VAL A 112 -34.09 5.86 28.40
C VAL A 112 -35.35 5.35 29.13
N SER A 113 -36.57 5.68 28.66
CA SER A 113 -37.81 5.29 29.33
C SER A 113 -38.11 3.79 29.21
N GLU A 114 -37.96 3.23 28.02
CA GLU A 114 -38.36 1.86 27.72
C GLU A 114 -37.28 0.82 27.97
N VAL A 115 -35.99 1.22 27.91
CA VAL A 115 -34.89 0.27 27.99
C VAL A 115 -34.12 0.42 29.30
N LEU A 116 -33.60 1.63 29.57
CA LEU A 116 -32.65 1.84 30.66
C LEU A 116 -33.34 1.92 32.03
N ALA A 117 -34.47 2.64 32.14
CA ALA A 117 -35.14 2.86 33.41
C ALA A 117 -35.69 1.57 34.04
N GLY A 118 -35.98 0.55 33.25
CA GLY A 118 -36.43 -0.76 33.72
C GLY A 118 -35.34 -1.69 34.24
N GLN A 119 -34.05 -1.29 34.16
CA GLN A 119 -32.95 -2.14 34.61
C GLN A 119 -32.56 -1.87 36.06
N PRO A 120 -31.99 -2.88 36.77
CA PRO A 120 -31.38 -2.67 38.08
C PRO A 120 -30.31 -1.61 38.08
N GLU A 121 -30.14 -0.87 39.18
CA GLU A 121 -29.12 0.21 39.27
C GLU A 121 -27.71 -0.25 38.94
N GLU A 122 -27.34 -1.47 39.29
CA GLU A 122 -26.06 -2.08 38.98
C GLU A 122 -25.86 -2.23 37.49
N VAL A 123 -26.86 -2.67 36.75
CA VAL A 123 -26.88 -2.83 35.31
C VAL A 123 -26.83 -1.45 34.64
N GLN A 124 -27.60 -0.47 35.13
CA GLN A 124 -27.58 0.89 34.62
C GLN A 124 -26.17 1.51 34.75
N ARG A 125 -25.51 1.33 35.91
CA ARG A 125 -24.16 1.82 36.15
C ARG A 125 -23.13 1.16 35.24
N PHE A 126 -23.24 -0.16 35.10
CA PHE A 126 -22.38 -0.91 34.15
C PHE A 126 -22.52 -0.39 32.72
N LEU A 127 -23.75 -0.25 32.24
CA LEU A 127 -24.05 0.26 30.90
C LEU A 127 -23.44 1.67 30.68
N LEU A 128 -23.58 2.57 31.65
CA LEU A 128 -23.05 3.92 31.58
C LEU A 128 -21.51 3.92 31.60
N GLN A 129 -20.88 3.13 32.46
CA GLN A 129 -19.42 3.10 32.56
C GLN A 129 -18.74 2.44 31.38
N THR A 130 -19.37 1.44 30.76
CA THR A 130 -18.86 0.75 29.59
C THR A 130 -19.22 1.45 28.27
N ALA A 131 -20.03 2.51 28.29
CA ALA A 131 -20.43 3.29 27.12
C ALA A 131 -19.26 3.97 26.41
N VAL A 132 -18.11 4.12 27.06
CA VAL A 132 -16.87 4.66 26.48
C VAL A 132 -16.13 3.66 25.60
N LEU A 133 -16.55 2.39 25.57
CA LEU A 133 -15.91 1.30 24.85
C LEU A 133 -16.60 1.05 23.51
N GLU A 134 -15.84 1.06 22.41
CA GLU A 134 -16.35 0.69 21.09
C GLU A 134 -16.61 -0.82 20.97
N ARG A 135 -15.76 -1.61 21.61
CA ARG A 135 -15.88 -3.06 21.75
C ARG A 135 -15.50 -3.47 23.16
N MET A 136 -16.12 -4.52 23.67
CA MET A 136 -15.96 -4.92 25.06
C MET A 136 -15.91 -6.42 25.23
N CYS A 137 -15.13 -6.86 26.21
CA CYS A 137 -15.10 -8.23 26.70
C CYS A 137 -15.17 -8.20 28.23
N GLY A 138 -15.44 -9.33 28.86
CA GLY A 138 -15.58 -9.40 30.31
C GLY A 138 -14.41 -8.77 31.07
N PRO A 139 -13.15 -9.18 30.81
CA PRO A 139 -11.98 -8.62 31.50
C PRO A 139 -11.80 -7.10 31.32
N LEU A 140 -12.09 -6.55 30.12
CA LEU A 140 -12.05 -5.11 29.87
C LEU A 140 -13.13 -4.38 30.67
N CYS A 141 -14.36 -4.92 30.70
CA CYS A 141 -15.44 -4.37 31.52
C CYS A 141 -15.08 -4.36 33.00
N ASP A 142 -14.50 -5.46 33.51
CA ASP A 142 -14.02 -5.55 34.89
C ASP A 142 -12.98 -4.47 35.19
N ALA A 143 -12.01 -4.26 34.28
CA ALA A 143 -10.97 -3.26 34.45
C ALA A 143 -11.53 -1.82 34.47
N VAL A 144 -12.49 -1.52 33.59
CA VAL A 144 -13.08 -0.18 33.47
C VAL A 144 -14.02 0.12 34.64
N CYS A 145 -14.86 -0.85 35.05
CA CYS A 145 -15.86 -0.66 36.09
C CYS A 145 -15.31 -0.78 37.53
N SER A 146 -14.10 -1.35 37.74
CA SER A 146 -13.57 -1.55 39.10
C SER A 146 -13.29 -0.22 39.78
N LYS A 147 -14.04 0.08 40.82
CA LYS A 147 -13.59 1.00 41.89
C LYS A 147 -12.64 0.21 42.78
N GLY A 148 -11.46 0.78 43.05
CA GLY A 148 -10.45 0.14 43.90
C GLY A 148 -11.05 -0.60 45.09
N ALA A 149 -10.62 -1.83 45.28
CA ALA A 149 -10.86 -2.78 46.38
C ALA A 149 -12.26 -2.77 47.01
N GLY A 150 -13.13 -3.69 46.58
CA GLY A 150 -14.14 -4.21 47.51
C GLY A 150 -15.62 -4.17 47.14
N VAL A 151 -16.01 -3.96 45.90
CA VAL A 151 -17.44 -4.16 45.55
C VAL A 151 -17.63 -5.50 44.85
N ARG A 152 -18.03 -6.53 45.60
CA ARG A 152 -18.58 -7.77 45.03
C ARG A 152 -19.98 -7.45 44.56
N PHE A 153 -20.28 -7.66 43.28
CA PHE A 153 -21.63 -7.61 42.75
C PHE A 153 -22.38 -8.83 43.30
N GLY A 154 -23.33 -8.57 44.15
CA GLY A 154 -24.14 -9.63 44.80
C GLY A 154 -25.32 -10.06 43.94
N PHE A 155 -25.11 -10.93 42.96
CA PHE A 155 -26.21 -11.68 42.37
C PHE A 155 -26.52 -12.86 43.28
N ALA A 156 -27.78 -12.92 43.76
CA ALA A 156 -28.28 -14.09 44.47
C ALA A 156 -28.15 -15.33 43.59
N GLU A 157 -27.40 -16.33 44.05
CA GLU A 157 -27.27 -17.61 43.39
C GLU A 157 -28.66 -18.22 43.14
N SER A 158 -28.99 -18.48 41.89
CA SER A 158 -30.18 -19.30 41.56
C SER A 158 -29.94 -20.72 42.03
N PRO A 159 -30.82 -21.31 42.85
CA PRO A 159 -30.65 -22.64 43.39
C PRO A 159 -31.06 -23.70 42.38
N SER A 160 -30.22 -23.99 41.39
CA SER A 160 -30.28 -25.23 40.61
C SER A 160 -29.11 -25.39 39.66
N SER A 161 -27.98 -25.85 40.19
CA SER A 161 -26.95 -26.53 39.37
C SER A 161 -26.47 -27.76 40.14
N PRO A 162 -26.54 -28.99 39.55
CA PRO A 162 -25.99 -30.16 40.20
C PRO A 162 -24.46 -30.08 40.25
N SER A 163 -23.95 -30.34 41.43
CA SER A 163 -22.56 -30.47 41.80
C SER A 163 -21.76 -31.34 40.83
N GLY A 164 -20.61 -30.85 40.41
CA GLY A 164 -19.50 -31.68 39.98
C GLY A 164 -18.91 -31.38 38.61
N THR A 165 -18.14 -30.31 38.53
CA THR A 165 -16.86 -30.29 37.79
C THR A 165 -16.17 -28.95 38.09
N THR A 166 -15.13 -28.98 38.88
CA THR A 166 -14.23 -27.85 39.09
C THR A 166 -13.45 -27.58 37.81
N VAL A 167 -13.97 -26.64 37.02
CA VAL A 167 -13.18 -25.95 36.00
C VAL A 167 -12.70 -24.64 36.62
N ASN A 168 -11.44 -24.55 36.91
CA ASN A 168 -10.73 -23.35 37.37
C ASN A 168 -10.99 -22.18 36.40
N GLY A 169 -11.71 -21.16 36.86
CA GLY A 169 -11.95 -19.91 36.15
C GLY A 169 -13.30 -19.33 36.62
N ALA A 170 -13.31 -18.66 37.80
CA ALA A 170 -14.44 -17.84 38.16
C ALA A 170 -14.61 -16.76 37.08
N LYS A 171 -15.72 -16.78 36.32
CA LYS A 171 -16.08 -15.71 35.39
C LYS A 171 -16.15 -14.40 36.17
N GLY A 172 -15.45 -13.35 35.71
CA GLY A 172 -15.53 -12.00 36.26
C GLY A 172 -16.96 -11.45 36.18
N ASP A 173 -17.27 -10.48 37.01
CA ASP A 173 -18.60 -9.87 37.04
C ASP A 173 -18.99 -9.24 35.70
N GLY A 174 -18.02 -8.67 34.97
CA GLY A 174 -18.20 -8.10 33.62
C GLY A 174 -18.72 -9.12 32.63
N GLN A 175 -18.18 -10.32 32.60
CA GLN A 175 -18.62 -11.36 31.67
C GLN A 175 -20.06 -11.82 31.99
N ARG A 176 -20.40 -11.93 33.27
CA ARG A 176 -21.76 -12.28 33.68
C ARG A 176 -22.79 -11.22 33.30
N LEU A 177 -22.41 -9.96 33.41
CA LEU A 177 -23.26 -8.84 33.01
C LEU A 177 -23.43 -8.79 31.48
N LEU A 178 -22.38 -9.02 30.69
CA LEU A 178 -22.49 -9.12 29.24
C LEU A 178 -23.41 -10.27 28.81
N GLU A 179 -23.26 -11.45 29.42
CA GLU A 179 -24.12 -12.60 29.16
C GLU A 179 -25.58 -12.31 29.55
N TYR A 180 -25.82 -11.63 30.67
CA TYR A 180 -27.14 -11.16 31.05
C TYR A 180 -27.75 -10.21 30.02
N LEU A 181 -26.99 -9.18 29.57
CA LEU A 181 -27.44 -8.22 28.57
C LEU A 181 -27.78 -8.89 27.23
N ASP A 182 -26.98 -9.88 26.81
CA ASP A 182 -27.22 -10.67 25.61
C ASP A 182 -28.51 -11.51 25.75
N GLN A 183 -28.69 -12.18 26.88
CA GLN A 183 -29.92 -12.99 27.18
C GLN A 183 -31.21 -12.18 27.20
N VAL A 184 -31.13 -10.93 27.67
CA VAL A 184 -32.31 -10.04 27.72
C VAL A 184 -32.44 -9.17 26.47
N ASN A 185 -31.62 -9.42 25.44
CA ASN A 185 -31.55 -8.67 24.17
C ASN A 185 -31.47 -7.14 24.36
N LEU A 186 -30.54 -6.68 25.18
CA LEU A 186 -30.42 -5.28 25.58
C LEU A 186 -29.45 -4.53 24.69
N PHE A 187 -29.74 -4.48 23.38
CA PHE A 187 -28.95 -3.76 22.37
C PHE A 187 -27.44 -4.08 22.38
N LEU A 188 -27.10 -5.31 22.76
CA LEU A 188 -25.74 -5.83 22.72
C LEU A 188 -25.58 -6.74 21.52
N VAL A 189 -24.56 -6.46 20.70
CA VAL A 189 -24.25 -7.19 19.47
C VAL A 189 -22.98 -8.00 19.67
N PRO A 190 -23.01 -9.34 19.55
CA PRO A 190 -21.81 -10.16 19.61
C PRO A 190 -20.97 -9.94 18.36
N LEU A 191 -19.65 -9.81 18.52
CA LEU A 191 -18.70 -9.60 17.41
C LEU A 191 -18.02 -10.89 16.96
N ASP A 192 -18.18 -11.98 17.73
CA ASP A 192 -17.64 -13.29 17.40
C ASP A 192 -18.62 -14.42 17.76
N ASN A 193 -18.47 -15.57 17.09
CA ASN A 193 -19.30 -16.76 17.34
C ASN A 193 -19.07 -17.41 18.72
N ARG A 194 -18.00 -17.03 19.43
CA ARG A 194 -17.68 -17.53 20.78
C ARG A 194 -18.24 -16.65 21.89
N ARG A 195 -18.87 -15.54 21.51
CA ARG A 195 -19.41 -14.54 22.45
C ARG A 195 -18.35 -14.04 23.44
N GLY A 196 -17.14 -13.85 22.95
CA GLY A 196 -16.04 -13.29 23.71
C GLY A 196 -15.99 -11.77 23.65
N TRP A 197 -16.37 -11.22 22.49
CA TRP A 197 -16.39 -9.80 22.24
C TRP A 197 -17.76 -9.31 21.84
N TYR A 198 -18.12 -8.11 22.33
CA TYR A 198 -19.42 -7.47 22.12
C TYR A 198 -19.23 -5.99 21.80
N ARG A 199 -20.26 -5.38 21.23
CA ARG A 199 -20.44 -3.94 21.15
C ARG A 199 -21.88 -3.56 21.45
N TYR A 200 -22.10 -2.33 21.81
CA TYR A 200 -23.47 -1.81 21.82
C TYR A 200 -23.94 -1.55 20.38
N HIS A 201 -25.26 -1.63 20.17
CA HIS A 201 -25.90 -1.01 19.01
C HIS A 201 -25.57 0.49 19.00
N HIS A 202 -25.20 1.03 17.83
CA HIS A 202 -24.67 2.39 17.74
C HIS A 202 -25.53 3.44 18.46
N LEU A 203 -26.85 3.52 18.14
CA LEU A 203 -27.75 4.47 18.77
C LEU A 203 -27.84 4.30 20.29
N PHE A 204 -27.78 3.06 20.79
CA PHE A 204 -27.84 2.81 22.23
C PHE A 204 -26.54 3.23 22.93
N GLY A 205 -25.41 2.92 22.33
CA GLY A 205 -24.09 3.39 22.81
C GLY A 205 -24.02 4.92 22.89
N ASP A 206 -24.48 5.62 21.84
CA ASP A 206 -24.54 7.08 21.82
C ASP A 206 -25.42 7.65 22.96
N VAL A 207 -26.62 7.07 23.18
CA VAL A 207 -27.51 7.48 24.29
C VAL A 207 -26.86 7.28 25.65
N LEU A 208 -26.18 6.14 25.86
CA LEU A 208 -25.49 5.86 27.11
C LEU A 208 -24.36 6.87 27.35
N LEU A 209 -23.55 7.13 26.32
CA LEU A 209 -22.44 8.08 26.39
C LEU A 209 -22.95 9.52 26.62
N HIS A 210 -24.01 9.93 25.89
CA HIS A 210 -24.65 11.22 26.11
C HIS A 210 -25.15 11.37 27.55
N ARG A 211 -25.81 10.35 28.09
CA ARG A 211 -26.29 10.36 29.47
C ARG A 211 -25.13 10.42 30.47
N MET A 212 -24.05 9.67 30.23
CA MET A 212 -22.84 9.70 31.06
C MET A 212 -22.18 11.09 31.08
N ARG A 213 -22.09 11.75 29.91
CA ARG A 213 -21.60 13.12 29.77
C ARG A 213 -22.40 14.15 30.57
N ARG A 214 -23.70 13.92 30.72
CA ARG A 214 -24.58 14.82 31.49
C ARG A 214 -24.61 14.50 32.99
N ALA A 215 -24.56 13.22 33.38
CA ALA A 215 -24.66 12.80 34.74
C ALA A 215 -23.32 12.89 35.50
N GLU A 216 -22.26 12.39 34.91
CA GLU A 216 -20.95 12.24 35.57
C GLU A 216 -19.78 12.51 34.60
N PRO A 217 -19.68 13.71 34.01
CA PRO A 217 -18.67 14.04 33.00
C PRO A 217 -17.24 13.87 33.51
N SER A 218 -17.00 14.07 34.80
CA SER A 218 -15.71 13.92 35.44
C SER A 218 -15.18 12.47 35.50
N GLN A 219 -16.04 11.48 35.36
CA GLN A 219 -15.63 10.07 35.36
C GLN A 219 -15.11 9.60 33.99
N ILE A 220 -15.54 10.22 32.90
CA ILE A 220 -15.21 9.78 31.54
C ILE A 220 -13.70 9.68 31.31
N PRO A 221 -12.87 10.69 31.65
CA PRO A 221 -11.44 10.57 31.48
C PRO A 221 -10.81 9.41 32.26
N GLU A 222 -11.36 9.12 33.46
CA GLU A 222 -10.86 8.01 34.27
C GLU A 222 -11.23 6.65 33.67
N LEU A 223 -12.45 6.49 33.13
CA LEU A 223 -12.86 5.28 32.44
C LEU A 223 -11.97 5.01 31.22
N HIS A 224 -11.71 6.04 30.43
CA HIS A 224 -10.78 5.94 29.30
C HIS A 224 -9.34 5.61 29.74
N ARG A 225 -8.83 6.17 30.85
CA ARG A 225 -7.50 5.82 31.37
C ARG A 225 -7.41 4.35 31.76
N ARG A 226 -8.45 3.79 32.39
CA ARG A 226 -8.50 2.37 32.76
C ARG A 226 -8.58 1.47 31.52
N ALA A 227 -9.38 1.85 30.52
CA ALA A 227 -9.41 1.16 29.24
C ALA A 227 -8.05 1.18 28.54
N SER A 228 -7.39 2.35 28.50
CA SER A 228 -6.04 2.48 27.96
C SER A 228 -5.03 1.58 28.65
N ALA A 229 -5.02 1.55 29.96
CA ALA A 229 -4.13 0.69 30.75
C ALA A 229 -4.37 -0.80 30.52
N TRP A 230 -5.63 -1.21 30.39
CA TRP A 230 -5.97 -2.59 30.08
C TRP A 230 -5.51 -2.99 28.67
N TYR A 231 -5.82 -2.16 27.68
CA TYR A 231 -5.40 -2.40 26.29
C TYR A 231 -3.86 -2.41 26.14
N GLU A 232 -3.15 -1.55 26.86
CA GLU A 232 -1.67 -1.58 26.94
C GLU A 232 -1.18 -2.92 27.50
N GLY A 233 -1.80 -3.43 28.58
CA GLY A 233 -1.46 -4.70 29.22
C GLY A 233 -1.70 -5.93 28.31
N GLU A 234 -2.70 -5.87 27.45
CA GLU A 234 -3.02 -6.92 26.48
C GLU A 234 -2.27 -6.75 25.13
N GLY A 235 -1.46 -5.70 24.99
CA GLY A 235 -0.69 -5.43 23.76
C GLY A 235 -1.49 -4.80 22.63
N HIS A 236 -2.70 -4.34 22.88
CA HIS A 236 -3.54 -3.61 21.92
C HIS A 236 -3.21 -2.11 21.93
N ILE A 237 -2.05 -1.77 21.41
CA ILE A 237 -1.47 -0.42 21.55
C ILE A 237 -2.29 0.67 20.83
N ASP A 238 -2.92 0.35 19.71
CA ASP A 238 -3.74 1.30 18.94
C ASP A 238 -4.94 1.78 19.76
N GLU A 239 -5.66 0.84 20.36
CA GLU A 239 -6.77 1.14 21.25
C GLU A 239 -6.30 1.83 22.55
N ALA A 240 -5.15 1.42 23.07
CA ALA A 240 -4.56 2.07 24.25
C ALA A 240 -4.29 3.56 24.00
N ILE A 241 -3.69 3.92 22.86
CA ILE A 241 -3.44 5.31 22.46
C ILE A 241 -4.76 6.05 22.24
N HIS A 242 -5.71 5.44 21.53
CA HIS A 242 -7.04 6.02 21.31
C HIS A 242 -7.70 6.42 22.64
N HIS A 243 -7.72 5.51 23.60
CA HIS A 243 -8.32 5.76 24.91
C HIS A 243 -7.51 6.75 25.75
N ALA A 244 -6.17 6.77 25.65
CA ALA A 244 -5.35 7.79 26.33
C ALA A 244 -5.66 9.20 25.80
N LEU A 245 -5.79 9.36 24.48
CA LEU A 245 -6.18 10.64 23.85
C LEU A 245 -7.60 11.07 24.27
N ALA A 246 -8.56 10.15 24.29
CA ALA A 246 -9.93 10.39 24.73
C ALA A 246 -9.99 10.77 26.23
N ALA A 247 -9.08 10.25 27.03
CA ALA A 247 -8.89 10.65 28.44
C ALA A 247 -8.22 12.00 28.62
N GLN A 248 -7.77 12.64 27.54
CA GLN A 248 -6.87 13.82 27.58
C GLN A 248 -5.54 13.54 28.33
N ASP A 249 -5.16 12.28 28.43
CA ASP A 249 -3.85 11.87 28.94
C ASP A 249 -2.80 11.91 27.82
N LEU A 250 -2.47 13.13 27.40
CA LEU A 250 -1.52 13.36 26.32
C LEU A 250 -0.12 12.82 26.65
N ALA A 251 0.26 12.85 27.94
CA ALA A 251 1.54 12.32 28.39
C ALA A 251 1.60 10.79 28.29
N GLY A 252 0.52 10.10 28.65
CA GLY A 252 0.36 8.66 28.49
C GLY A 252 0.36 8.25 27.02
N ALA A 253 -0.40 8.95 26.16
CA ALA A 253 -0.42 8.71 24.73
C ALA A 253 0.97 8.87 24.10
N ALA A 254 1.68 9.95 24.40
CA ALA A 254 3.03 10.20 23.93
C ALA A 254 4.03 9.11 24.35
N ARG A 255 3.95 8.66 25.61
CA ARG A 255 4.77 7.55 26.13
C ARG A 255 4.51 6.25 25.36
N LEU A 256 3.23 5.91 25.11
CA LEU A 256 2.85 4.72 24.35
C LEU A 256 3.41 4.78 22.91
N VAL A 257 3.31 5.94 22.26
CA VAL A 257 3.90 6.14 20.92
C VAL A 257 5.41 5.95 20.96
N GLU A 258 6.13 6.60 21.89
CA GLU A 258 7.59 6.49 22.01
C GLU A 258 8.06 5.05 22.22
N GLN A 259 7.37 4.29 23.07
CA GLN A 259 7.74 2.91 23.38
C GLN A 259 7.52 1.95 22.22
N ASN A 260 6.57 2.24 21.31
CA ASN A 260 6.18 1.33 20.24
C ASN A 260 6.61 1.80 18.84
N ALA A 261 7.03 3.06 18.67
CA ALA A 261 7.37 3.66 17.38
C ALA A 261 8.50 2.90 16.64
N LEU A 262 9.55 2.48 17.37
CA LEU A 262 10.66 1.75 16.78
C LEU A 262 10.20 0.41 16.19
N GLN A 263 9.30 -0.31 16.87
CA GLN A 263 8.76 -1.58 16.38
C GLN A 263 7.95 -1.37 15.09
N LEU A 264 7.16 -0.30 15.02
CA LEU A 264 6.43 0.03 13.79
C LEU A 264 7.38 0.32 12.61
N LEU A 265 8.49 1.02 12.86
CA LEU A 265 9.52 1.27 11.84
C LEU A 265 10.18 -0.04 11.39
N ILE A 266 10.52 -0.92 12.33
CA ILE A 266 11.11 -2.24 12.06
C ILE A 266 10.17 -3.10 11.20
N HIS A 267 8.86 -3.09 11.49
CA HIS A 267 7.86 -3.86 10.76
C HIS A 267 7.28 -3.15 9.52
N SER A 268 7.82 -1.98 9.14
CA SER A 268 7.33 -1.17 8.00
C SER A 268 5.90 -0.63 8.17
N GLU A 269 5.41 -0.46 9.38
CA GLU A 269 4.08 0.07 9.68
C GLU A 269 4.07 1.61 9.81
N VAL A 270 4.72 2.29 8.88
CA VAL A 270 4.93 3.75 8.95
C VAL A 270 3.62 4.55 8.87
N THR A 271 2.60 4.03 8.18
CA THR A 271 1.27 4.66 8.14
C THR A 271 0.61 4.71 9.51
N THR A 272 0.75 3.65 10.29
CA THR A 272 0.27 3.59 11.67
C THR A 272 1.04 4.60 12.55
N LEU A 273 2.36 4.65 12.40
CA LEU A 273 3.19 5.62 13.11
C LEU A 273 2.79 7.07 12.80
N ILE A 274 2.61 7.41 11.52
CA ILE A 274 2.17 8.76 11.11
C ILE A 274 0.82 9.09 11.75
N ARG A 275 -0.15 8.17 11.69
CA ARG A 275 -1.47 8.37 12.30
C ARG A 275 -1.38 8.63 13.81
N TRP A 276 -0.51 7.92 14.53
CA TRP A 276 -0.31 8.15 15.95
C TRP A 276 0.36 9.50 16.24
N LEU A 277 1.37 9.88 15.43
CA LEU A 277 2.05 11.16 15.58
C LEU A 277 1.11 12.33 15.25
N ASP A 278 0.30 12.22 14.19
CA ASP A 278 -0.68 13.23 13.78
C ASP A 278 -1.83 13.39 14.81
N ALA A 279 -2.09 12.36 15.61
CA ALA A 279 -3.09 12.41 16.68
C ALA A 279 -2.58 13.16 17.95
N LEU A 280 -1.28 13.36 18.07
CA LEU A 280 -0.67 14.12 19.17
C LEU A 280 -0.61 15.62 18.82
N PRO A 281 -0.80 16.53 19.79
CA PRO A 281 -0.58 17.95 19.56
C PRO A 281 0.87 18.26 19.15
N ASP A 282 1.04 19.16 18.18
CA ASP A 282 2.35 19.57 17.66
C ASP A 282 3.32 20.04 18.75
N ASP A 283 2.83 20.82 19.73
CA ASP A 283 3.65 21.33 20.82
C ASP A 283 4.20 20.19 21.68
N LEU A 284 3.43 19.15 21.90
CA LEU A 284 3.86 17.96 22.64
C LEU A 284 4.90 17.18 21.86
N THR A 285 4.67 16.94 20.57
CA THR A 285 5.61 16.25 19.70
C THR A 285 6.95 17.00 19.64
N ARG A 286 6.92 18.33 19.56
CA ARG A 286 8.13 19.18 19.57
C ARG A 286 8.79 19.32 20.94
N SER A 287 8.14 18.98 22.03
CA SER A 287 8.72 19.04 23.38
C SER A 287 9.43 17.75 23.79
N ARG A 288 9.26 16.67 23.03
CA ARG A 288 9.81 15.34 23.31
C ARG A 288 10.81 14.91 22.24
N PRO A 289 12.08 14.68 22.59
CA PRO A 289 13.16 14.40 21.63
C PRO A 289 12.87 13.16 20.78
N TRP A 290 12.40 12.07 21.40
CA TRP A 290 12.11 10.81 20.71
C TRP A 290 10.94 10.92 19.73
N LEU A 291 9.86 11.63 20.07
CA LEU A 291 8.76 11.87 19.13
C LEU A 291 9.25 12.66 17.91
N SER A 292 10.13 13.66 18.12
CA SER A 292 10.74 14.43 17.03
C SER A 292 11.61 13.54 16.14
N VAL A 293 12.39 12.59 16.69
CA VAL A 293 13.19 11.64 15.90
C VAL A 293 12.30 10.67 15.13
N TYR A 294 11.24 10.13 15.73
CA TYR A 294 10.30 9.25 15.02
C TYR A 294 9.52 9.98 13.94
N SER A 295 9.16 11.25 14.15
CA SER A 295 8.60 12.12 13.12
C SER A 295 9.59 12.34 11.97
N ALA A 296 10.89 12.53 12.29
CA ALA A 296 11.94 12.65 11.29
C ALA A 296 12.07 11.36 10.44
N TRP A 297 12.03 10.18 11.05
CA TRP A 297 12.01 8.90 10.33
C TRP A 297 10.79 8.77 9.42
N ALA A 298 9.59 9.08 9.93
CA ALA A 298 8.36 9.03 9.15
C ALA A 298 8.39 9.99 7.95
N HIS A 299 8.87 11.22 8.15
CA HIS A 299 9.03 12.20 7.08
C HIS A 299 10.13 11.81 6.09
N PHE A 300 11.25 11.24 6.56
CA PHE A 300 12.31 10.73 5.69
C PHE A 300 11.78 9.64 4.76
N ILE A 301 11.09 8.65 5.30
CA ILE A 301 10.51 7.54 4.53
C ILE A 301 9.47 8.06 3.52
N THR A 302 8.69 9.09 3.87
CA THR A 302 7.69 9.70 2.98
C THR A 302 8.25 10.82 2.06
N GLY A 303 9.57 11.07 2.08
CA GLY A 303 10.23 12.01 1.18
C GLY A 303 10.03 13.51 1.49
N LYS A 304 9.62 13.85 2.72
CA LYS A 304 9.40 15.25 3.15
C LYS A 304 10.65 15.86 3.81
N VAL A 305 11.69 16.14 3.02
CA VAL A 305 13.03 16.49 3.52
C VAL A 305 13.07 17.73 4.42
N GLU A 306 12.34 18.80 4.08
CA GLU A 306 12.28 20.01 4.89
C GLU A 306 11.75 19.74 6.29
N ALA A 307 10.72 18.90 6.39
CA ALA A 307 10.15 18.49 7.67
C ALA A 307 11.13 17.62 8.49
N VAL A 308 11.93 16.78 7.83
CA VAL A 308 13.00 16.00 8.50
C VAL A 308 13.97 16.92 9.21
N ASN A 309 14.51 17.92 8.51
CA ASN A 309 15.51 18.83 9.10
C ASN A 309 14.94 19.60 10.30
N GLN A 310 13.69 20.08 10.21
CA GLN A 310 13.03 20.74 11.33
C GLN A 310 12.90 19.82 12.55
N CYS A 311 12.49 18.57 12.35
CA CYS A 311 12.35 17.60 13.44
C CYS A 311 13.72 17.27 14.07
N LEU A 312 14.78 17.08 13.27
CA LEU A 312 16.12 16.79 13.75
C LEU A 312 16.73 17.95 14.54
N GLU A 313 16.50 19.21 14.13
CA GLU A 313 16.95 20.39 14.88
C GLU A 313 16.27 20.47 16.25
N VAL A 314 14.96 20.21 16.30
CA VAL A 314 14.21 20.17 17.57
C VAL A 314 14.76 19.07 18.48
N ALA A 315 14.89 17.84 17.96
CA ALA A 315 15.42 16.71 18.71
C ALA A 315 16.82 17.00 19.26
N GLN A 316 17.70 17.60 18.45
CA GLN A 316 19.06 17.93 18.87
C GLN A 316 19.13 19.02 19.93
N ARG A 317 18.28 20.04 19.89
CA ARG A 317 18.21 21.09 20.91
C ARG A 317 17.77 20.55 22.27
N LEU A 318 16.90 19.54 22.26
CA LEU A 318 16.33 18.91 23.45
C LEU A 318 17.19 17.76 23.99
N SER A 319 18.09 17.19 23.16
CA SER A 319 18.95 16.09 23.58
C SER A 319 19.97 16.58 24.62
N HIS A 320 19.90 16.00 25.78
CA HIS A 320 20.96 16.15 26.78
C HIS A 320 22.08 15.15 26.45
N LEU A 321 23.33 15.49 26.82
CA LEU A 321 24.54 14.71 26.49
C LEU A 321 24.54 13.22 26.90
N ALA A 322 23.50 12.76 27.59
CA ALA A 322 23.37 11.40 28.10
C ALA A 322 22.52 10.45 27.20
N GLU A 323 21.84 10.94 26.16
CA GLU A 323 21.00 10.12 25.31
C GLU A 323 21.72 9.70 24.00
N GLN A 324 22.68 8.77 24.15
CA GLN A 324 23.52 8.33 23.03
C GLN A 324 22.68 7.71 21.89
N ASP A 325 21.70 6.87 22.21
CA ASP A 325 20.84 6.22 21.19
C ASP A 325 20.09 7.24 20.33
N LEU A 326 19.58 8.32 20.93
CA LEU A 326 18.92 9.42 20.22
C LEU A 326 19.89 10.10 19.24
N LEU A 327 21.11 10.40 19.68
CA LEU A 327 22.14 11.00 18.83
C LEU A 327 22.54 10.06 17.68
N GLY A 328 22.56 8.75 17.93
CA GLY A 328 22.76 7.73 16.91
C GLY A 328 21.70 7.77 15.80
N HIS A 329 20.43 7.83 16.17
CA HIS A 329 19.32 7.97 15.20
C HIS A 329 19.43 9.29 14.39
N ILE A 330 19.71 10.41 15.06
CA ILE A 330 19.89 11.72 14.39
C ILE A 330 21.04 11.65 13.39
N ALA A 331 22.19 11.07 13.78
CA ALA A 331 23.35 10.94 12.92
C ALA A 331 23.06 10.08 11.69
N VAL A 332 22.34 8.95 11.85
CA VAL A 332 21.96 8.06 10.73
C VAL A 332 21.01 8.75 9.77
N ILE A 333 19.98 9.44 10.25
CA ILE A 333 19.04 10.14 9.37
C ILE A 333 19.80 11.21 8.55
N ARG A 334 20.66 11.99 9.19
CA ARG A 334 21.51 12.98 8.50
C ARG A 334 22.47 12.35 7.50
N ALA A 335 23.07 11.21 7.84
CA ALA A 335 23.94 10.47 6.92
C ALA A 335 23.15 9.99 5.67
N ARG A 336 21.92 9.54 5.84
CA ARG A 336 21.05 9.18 4.72
C ARG A 336 20.67 10.38 3.87
N ILE A 337 20.42 11.54 4.45
CA ILE A 337 20.18 12.79 3.69
C ILE A 337 21.45 13.17 2.92
N ALA A 338 22.61 13.18 3.56
CA ALA A 338 23.88 13.49 2.90
C ALA A 338 24.17 12.58 1.69
N LEU A 339 23.85 11.27 1.80
CA LEU A 339 23.94 10.36 0.65
C LEU A 339 23.03 10.77 -0.50
N THR A 340 21.85 11.26 -0.20
CA THR A 340 20.90 11.70 -1.23
C THR A 340 21.33 12.99 -1.90
N ASP A 341 22.04 13.86 -1.16
CA ASP A 341 22.64 15.09 -1.64
C ASP A 341 24.05 14.84 -2.26
N GLN A 342 24.46 13.56 -2.37
CA GLN A 342 25.75 13.10 -2.90
C GLN A 342 26.97 13.58 -2.11
N ASP A 343 26.79 14.05 -0.88
CA ASP A 343 27.86 14.37 0.04
C ASP A 343 28.37 13.11 0.75
N LEU A 344 29.17 12.32 0.02
CA LEU A 344 29.77 11.08 0.53
C LEU A 344 30.61 11.30 1.77
N SER A 345 31.33 12.43 1.83
CA SER A 345 32.22 12.73 2.95
C SER A 345 31.44 12.89 4.24
N SER A 346 30.40 13.70 4.22
CA SER A 346 29.49 13.89 5.36
C SER A 346 28.75 12.60 5.70
N ALA A 347 28.28 11.84 4.71
CA ALA A 347 27.56 10.59 4.93
C ALA A 347 28.41 9.57 5.71
N VAL A 348 29.64 9.32 5.26
CA VAL A 348 30.57 8.38 5.92
C VAL A 348 30.98 8.87 7.31
N LYS A 349 31.24 10.18 7.47
CA LYS A 349 31.57 10.76 8.77
C LYS A 349 30.43 10.60 9.77
N LEU A 350 29.20 10.90 9.38
CA LEU A 350 28.02 10.79 10.21
C LEU A 350 27.68 9.32 10.55
N ALA A 351 27.89 8.41 9.59
CA ALA A 351 27.71 6.98 9.83
C ALA A 351 28.71 6.44 10.88
N ARG A 352 29.98 6.86 10.83
CA ARG A 352 30.97 6.52 11.86
C ARG A 352 30.59 7.10 13.22
N GLN A 353 30.17 8.36 13.26
CA GLN A 353 29.72 8.99 14.49
C GLN A 353 28.51 8.25 15.10
N ALA A 354 27.59 7.75 14.28
CA ALA A 354 26.46 6.95 14.75
C ALA A 354 26.92 5.65 15.43
N LEU A 355 27.97 4.98 14.91
CA LEU A 355 28.54 3.77 15.52
C LEU A 355 29.10 4.01 16.92
N GLU A 356 29.57 5.23 17.22
CA GLU A 356 30.07 5.59 18.53
C GLU A 356 28.95 5.79 19.57
N TYR A 357 27.74 6.08 19.09
CA TYR A 357 26.59 6.38 19.94
C TYR A 357 25.73 5.16 20.26
N VAL A 358 25.63 4.17 19.36
CA VAL A 358 24.70 3.06 19.54
C VAL A 358 25.43 1.77 19.93
N PRO A 359 24.88 0.98 20.88
CA PRO A 359 25.51 -0.28 21.30
C PRO A 359 25.46 -1.33 20.18
N ALA A 360 26.36 -2.33 20.24
CA ALA A 360 26.39 -3.45 19.32
C ALA A 360 25.03 -4.19 19.32
N GLY A 361 24.54 -4.54 18.12
CA GLY A 361 23.24 -5.21 17.95
C GLY A 361 22.04 -4.27 17.90
N HIS A 362 22.22 -2.95 18.00
CA HIS A 362 21.13 -2.01 17.86
C HIS A 362 20.60 -2.00 16.40
N PRO A 363 19.25 -1.93 16.16
CA PRO A 363 18.67 -1.96 14.80
C PRO A 363 19.23 -0.91 13.84
N VAL A 364 19.70 0.22 14.35
CA VAL A 364 20.35 1.28 13.56
C VAL A 364 21.61 0.83 12.83
N HIS A 365 22.31 -0.21 13.30
CA HIS A 365 23.48 -0.77 12.62
C HIS A 365 23.18 -1.23 11.20
N GLY A 366 22.00 -1.77 10.94
CA GLY A 366 21.57 -2.12 9.58
C GLY A 366 21.52 -0.91 8.66
N HIS A 367 21.04 0.23 9.13
CA HIS A 367 21.05 1.48 8.36
C HIS A 367 22.47 1.98 8.11
N ILE A 368 23.35 1.91 9.11
CA ILE A 368 24.75 2.33 8.98
C ILE A 368 25.46 1.48 7.90
N ALA A 369 25.29 0.17 7.95
CA ALA A 369 25.87 -0.74 6.96
C ALA A 369 25.34 -0.45 5.52
N VAL A 370 24.04 -0.16 5.37
CA VAL A 370 23.49 0.27 4.07
C VAL A 370 24.11 1.59 3.61
N ILE A 371 24.34 2.57 4.52
CA ILE A 371 24.99 3.83 4.17
C ILE A 371 26.43 3.58 3.68
N GLN A 372 27.19 2.75 4.39
CA GLN A 372 28.56 2.40 4.03
C GLN A 372 28.62 1.66 2.67
N GLY A 373 27.73 0.67 2.47
CA GLY A 373 27.61 -0.05 1.21
C GLY A 373 27.24 0.87 0.03
N GLN A 374 26.33 1.83 0.26
CA GLN A 374 25.97 2.83 -0.74
C GLN A 374 27.15 3.79 -1.05
N ALA A 375 27.90 4.20 -0.03
CA ALA A 375 29.08 5.03 -0.20
C ALA A 375 30.19 4.31 -0.99
N ALA A 376 30.46 3.05 -0.69
CA ALA A 376 31.38 2.21 -1.45
C ALA A 376 30.93 2.08 -2.93
N PHE A 377 29.63 1.85 -3.14
CA PHE A 377 29.04 1.83 -4.48
C PHE A 377 29.28 3.13 -5.26
N MET A 378 29.03 4.29 -4.64
CA MET A 378 29.23 5.59 -5.31
C MET A 378 30.69 5.89 -5.60
N GLN A 379 31.63 5.26 -4.90
CA GLN A 379 33.07 5.29 -5.19
C GLN A 379 33.49 4.29 -6.28
N GLY A 380 32.56 3.49 -6.79
CA GLY A 380 32.80 2.46 -7.80
C GLY A 380 33.35 1.13 -7.23
N ASP A 381 33.45 0.99 -5.91
CA ASP A 381 33.85 -0.27 -5.26
C ASP A 381 32.65 -1.21 -5.12
N LEU A 382 32.36 -1.98 -6.18
CA LEU A 382 31.25 -2.93 -6.20
C LEU A 382 31.47 -4.12 -5.26
N VAL A 383 32.71 -4.50 -5.01
CA VAL A 383 33.06 -5.64 -4.15
C VAL A 383 32.82 -5.26 -2.69
N GLY A 384 33.39 -4.16 -2.24
CA GLY A 384 33.18 -3.63 -0.90
C GLY A 384 31.72 -3.31 -0.63
N ALA A 385 31.01 -2.72 -1.61
CA ALA A 385 29.56 -2.48 -1.50
C ALA A 385 28.77 -3.78 -1.32
N SER A 386 29.09 -4.85 -2.07
CA SER A 386 28.42 -6.14 -1.96
C SER A 386 28.63 -6.81 -0.60
N GLN A 387 29.87 -6.78 -0.08
CA GLN A 387 30.18 -7.32 1.25
C GLN A 387 29.43 -6.58 2.35
N THR A 388 29.50 -5.25 2.34
CA THR A 388 28.84 -4.41 3.35
C THR A 388 27.33 -4.53 3.31
N LEU A 389 26.71 -4.63 2.12
CA LEU A 389 25.27 -4.85 2.00
C LEU A 389 24.84 -6.24 2.45
N SER A 390 25.70 -7.27 2.26
CA SER A 390 25.43 -8.61 2.81
C SER A 390 25.48 -8.61 4.33
N GLU A 391 26.40 -7.87 4.95
CA GLU A 391 26.43 -7.64 6.39
C GLU A 391 25.17 -6.91 6.86
N ALA A 392 24.72 -5.89 6.12
CA ALA A 392 23.49 -5.16 6.41
C ALA A 392 22.26 -6.09 6.43
N VAL A 393 22.16 -7.03 5.48
CA VAL A 393 21.09 -8.05 5.45
C VAL A 393 21.15 -8.91 6.71
N SER A 394 22.34 -9.42 7.06
CA SER A 394 22.52 -10.29 8.24
C SER A 394 22.15 -9.56 9.55
N ILE A 395 22.60 -8.32 9.73
CA ILE A 395 22.27 -7.49 10.88
C ILE A 395 20.75 -7.24 10.95
N ALA A 396 20.15 -6.86 9.83
CA ALA A 396 18.72 -6.56 9.77
C ALA A 396 17.86 -7.81 10.04
N GLN A 397 18.26 -8.98 9.56
CA GLN A 397 17.61 -10.27 9.87
C GLN A 397 17.72 -10.60 11.35
N GLY A 398 18.89 -10.43 11.95
CA GLY A 398 19.11 -10.66 13.38
C GLY A 398 18.27 -9.78 14.30
N CYS A 399 17.93 -8.55 13.86
CA CYS A 399 17.06 -7.61 14.58
C CYS A 399 15.58 -7.71 14.18
N GLY A 400 15.22 -8.58 13.21
CA GLY A 400 13.86 -8.66 12.67
C GLY A 400 13.45 -7.40 11.87
N HIS A 401 14.40 -6.58 11.42
CA HIS A 401 14.13 -5.30 10.74
C HIS A 401 13.76 -5.52 9.26
N LEU A 402 12.51 -5.89 9.02
CA LEU A 402 12.01 -6.34 7.73
C LEU A 402 12.22 -5.31 6.60
N PHE A 403 11.96 -4.03 6.87
CA PHE A 403 12.23 -2.96 5.89
C PHE A 403 13.68 -2.98 5.41
N MET A 404 14.63 -3.06 6.34
CA MET A 404 16.06 -3.03 6.01
C MET A 404 16.52 -4.29 5.28
N VAL A 405 15.98 -5.46 5.66
CA VAL A 405 16.26 -6.72 4.94
C VAL A 405 15.86 -6.57 3.47
N VAL A 406 14.65 -6.11 3.19
CA VAL A 406 14.14 -5.95 1.81
C VAL A 406 14.92 -4.87 1.05
N ASP A 407 15.22 -3.70 1.66
CA ASP A 407 16.00 -2.63 1.02
C ASP A 407 17.44 -3.09 0.69
N ALA A 408 18.14 -3.68 1.65
CA ALA A 408 19.51 -4.17 1.44
C ALA A 408 19.59 -5.30 0.41
N THR A 409 18.67 -6.28 0.46
CA THR A 409 18.58 -7.38 -0.52
C THR A 409 18.29 -6.82 -1.93
N THR A 410 17.41 -5.82 -2.05
CA THR A 410 17.13 -5.15 -3.33
C THR A 410 18.38 -4.48 -3.90
N ARG A 411 19.18 -3.83 -3.05
CA ARG A 411 20.45 -3.19 -3.44
C ARG A 411 21.51 -4.22 -3.87
N LEU A 412 21.59 -5.36 -3.17
CA LEU A 412 22.46 -6.47 -3.60
C LEU A 412 22.08 -6.98 -4.98
N GLY A 413 20.81 -7.18 -5.27
CA GLY A 413 20.35 -7.55 -6.62
C GLY A 413 20.75 -6.51 -7.68
N TYR A 414 20.74 -5.23 -7.34
CA TYR A 414 21.22 -4.18 -8.25
C TYR A 414 22.73 -4.27 -8.52
N LEU A 415 23.55 -4.51 -7.49
CA LEU A 415 24.99 -4.73 -7.68
C LEU A 415 25.27 -5.94 -8.57
N GLN A 416 24.54 -7.06 -8.35
CA GLN A 416 24.64 -8.25 -9.19
C GLN A 416 24.29 -7.95 -10.67
N THR A 417 23.26 -7.10 -10.91
CA THR A 417 22.92 -6.65 -12.27
C THR A 417 24.10 -5.92 -12.91
N LEU A 418 24.71 -4.95 -12.22
CA LEU A 418 25.87 -4.21 -12.71
C LEU A 418 27.10 -5.10 -12.97
N GLN A 419 27.30 -6.11 -12.11
CA GLN A 419 28.38 -7.12 -12.29
C GLN A 419 28.11 -8.06 -13.46
N GLY A 420 26.93 -7.99 -14.08
CA GLY A 420 26.53 -8.82 -15.20
C GLY A 420 25.86 -10.13 -14.80
N HIS A 421 25.56 -10.36 -13.52
CA HIS A 421 24.95 -11.59 -13.01
C HIS A 421 23.41 -11.44 -12.99
N LEU A 422 22.80 -11.30 -14.16
CA LEU A 422 21.37 -10.97 -14.30
C LEU A 422 20.45 -12.07 -13.74
N ARG A 423 20.80 -13.34 -13.93
CA ARG A 423 20.03 -14.48 -13.39
C ARG A 423 20.06 -14.52 -11.87
N GLN A 424 21.22 -14.27 -11.28
CA GLN A 424 21.35 -14.19 -9.82
C GLN A 424 20.57 -13.00 -9.27
N ALA A 425 20.66 -11.83 -9.92
CA ALA A 425 19.90 -10.64 -9.55
C ALA A 425 18.39 -10.87 -9.52
N LEU A 426 17.85 -11.58 -10.54
CA LEU A 426 16.42 -11.95 -10.56
C LEU A 426 16.03 -12.81 -9.38
N GLY A 427 16.88 -13.80 -9.00
CA GLY A 427 16.66 -14.61 -7.79
C GLY A 427 16.66 -13.78 -6.51
N THR A 428 17.62 -12.86 -6.38
CA THR A 428 17.75 -11.94 -5.24
C THR A 428 16.55 -10.98 -5.14
N TYR A 429 16.05 -10.44 -6.26
CA TYR A 429 14.82 -9.65 -6.25
C TYR A 429 13.59 -10.45 -5.86
N GLN A 430 13.51 -11.71 -6.34
CA GLN A 430 12.42 -12.61 -5.96
C GLN A 430 12.43 -12.90 -4.46
N GLU A 431 13.60 -13.12 -3.86
CA GLU A 431 13.77 -13.28 -2.43
C GLU A 431 13.30 -12.03 -1.66
N ALA A 432 13.73 -10.84 -2.09
CA ALA A 432 13.28 -9.58 -1.49
C ALA A 432 11.75 -9.43 -1.53
N LEU A 433 11.11 -9.82 -2.65
CA LEU A 433 9.65 -9.77 -2.80
C LEU A 433 8.92 -10.81 -1.94
N GLN A 434 9.51 -11.98 -1.71
CA GLN A 434 8.96 -12.99 -0.81
C GLN A 434 9.01 -12.51 0.65
N LEU A 435 10.13 -11.94 1.07
CA LEU A 435 10.31 -11.36 2.41
C LEU A 435 9.36 -10.18 2.67
N ALA A 436 9.04 -9.41 1.62
CA ALA A 436 8.11 -8.30 1.71
C ALA A 436 6.62 -8.70 1.72
N ASN A 437 6.30 -9.98 1.65
CA ASN A 437 4.93 -10.50 1.71
C ASN A 437 4.68 -11.13 3.09
N VAL A 438 4.14 -10.37 4.02
CA VAL A 438 3.83 -10.82 5.38
C VAL A 438 2.33 -11.00 5.53
N ASP A 439 1.88 -12.22 5.84
CA ASP A 439 0.46 -12.57 6.04
C ASP A 439 -0.47 -12.09 4.92
N GLY A 440 0.01 -12.14 3.66
CA GLY A 440 -0.74 -11.67 2.50
C GLY A 440 -0.74 -10.14 2.30
N ARG A 441 -0.12 -9.39 3.19
CA ARG A 441 0.09 -7.93 3.05
C ARG A 441 1.41 -7.67 2.35
N LYS A 442 1.37 -6.87 1.28
CA LYS A 442 2.57 -6.43 0.56
C LYS A 442 3.11 -5.16 1.19
N LEU A 443 4.34 -5.22 1.65
CA LEU A 443 4.99 -4.04 2.23
C LEU A 443 5.36 -3.02 1.13
N PRO A 444 5.15 -1.72 1.37
CA PRO A 444 5.50 -0.67 0.41
C PRO A 444 6.97 -0.67 -0.04
N VAL A 445 7.90 -1.10 0.83
CA VAL A 445 9.33 -1.22 0.51
C VAL A 445 9.61 -2.15 -0.68
N ALA A 446 8.70 -3.10 -0.98
CA ALA A 446 8.77 -3.96 -2.15
C ALA A 446 8.67 -3.20 -3.49
N GLY A 447 8.21 -1.95 -3.49
CA GLY A 447 8.07 -1.15 -4.70
C GLY A 447 9.37 -1.05 -5.50
N ASN A 448 10.49 -0.77 -4.83
CA ASN A 448 11.80 -0.70 -5.47
C ASN A 448 12.26 -2.06 -6.01
N ALA A 449 12.02 -3.16 -5.27
CA ALA A 449 12.36 -4.50 -5.75
C ALA A 449 11.57 -4.86 -7.01
N HIS A 450 10.28 -4.54 -7.06
CA HIS A 450 9.45 -4.72 -8.24
C HIS A 450 9.98 -3.91 -9.46
N ILE A 451 10.36 -2.64 -9.27
CA ILE A 451 10.90 -1.80 -10.34
C ILE A 451 12.24 -2.37 -10.85
N ARG A 452 13.15 -2.77 -9.96
CA ARG A 452 14.43 -3.37 -10.33
C ARG A 452 14.25 -4.70 -11.06
N MET A 453 13.36 -5.55 -10.57
CA MET A 453 13.01 -6.81 -11.24
C MET A 453 12.43 -6.57 -12.64
N ALA A 454 11.58 -5.55 -12.82
CA ALA A 454 11.04 -5.20 -14.13
C ALA A 454 12.13 -4.77 -15.12
N LEU A 455 13.12 -3.99 -14.67
CA LEU A 455 14.26 -3.60 -15.49
C LEU A 455 15.13 -4.82 -15.88
N ALA A 456 15.35 -5.75 -14.97
CA ALA A 456 16.10 -6.98 -15.24
C ALA A 456 15.35 -7.91 -16.22
N LEU A 457 14.03 -8.09 -16.06
CA LEU A 457 13.18 -8.84 -17.00
C LEU A 457 13.15 -8.18 -18.39
N ARG A 458 13.09 -6.83 -18.42
CA ARG A 458 13.19 -6.09 -19.68
C ARG A 458 14.50 -6.42 -20.39
N GLN A 459 15.63 -6.48 -19.71
CA GLN A 459 16.92 -6.82 -20.34
C GLN A 459 16.87 -8.19 -21.03
N ARG A 460 16.10 -9.13 -20.52
CA ARG A 460 15.86 -10.45 -21.12
C ARG A 460 14.75 -10.46 -22.18
N ASN A 461 14.17 -9.29 -22.50
CA ASN A 461 13.04 -9.14 -23.41
C ASN A 461 11.74 -9.82 -22.95
N GLU A 462 11.58 -10.07 -21.64
CA GLU A 462 10.36 -10.59 -21.00
C GLU A 462 9.42 -9.43 -20.65
N LEU A 463 8.88 -8.77 -21.71
CA LEU A 463 8.23 -7.46 -21.57
C LEU A 463 6.89 -7.50 -20.83
N ASP A 464 6.12 -8.58 -20.94
CA ASP A 464 4.83 -8.73 -20.25
C ASP A 464 5.06 -8.87 -18.73
N SER A 465 5.96 -9.75 -18.31
CA SER A 465 6.34 -9.91 -16.90
C SER A 465 6.95 -8.62 -16.34
N ALA A 466 7.76 -7.92 -17.14
CA ALA A 466 8.32 -6.62 -16.75
C ALA A 466 7.22 -5.59 -16.51
N ALA A 467 6.18 -5.55 -17.35
CA ALA A 467 5.04 -4.65 -17.19
C ALA A 467 4.28 -4.92 -15.89
N ASP A 468 3.98 -6.18 -15.60
CA ASP A 468 3.28 -6.58 -14.37
C ASP A 468 4.04 -6.17 -13.10
N HIS A 469 5.33 -6.43 -13.07
CA HIS A 469 6.17 -6.03 -11.95
C HIS A 469 6.24 -4.51 -11.82
N LEU A 470 6.40 -3.79 -12.93
CA LEU A 470 6.52 -2.34 -12.93
C LEU A 470 5.27 -1.63 -12.44
N MET A 471 4.09 -2.08 -12.86
CA MET A 471 2.82 -1.52 -12.41
C MET A 471 2.63 -1.70 -10.88
N ARG A 472 2.93 -2.90 -10.37
CA ARG A 472 2.92 -3.15 -8.93
C ARG A 472 3.92 -2.27 -8.18
N GLY A 473 5.12 -2.12 -8.75
CA GLY A 473 6.16 -1.27 -8.18
C GLY A 473 5.75 0.19 -8.09
N LEU A 474 5.15 0.73 -9.15
CA LEU A 474 4.65 2.11 -9.18
C LEU A 474 3.53 2.36 -8.16
N GLU A 475 2.59 1.42 -7.99
CA GLU A 475 1.53 1.54 -6.99
C GLU A 475 2.10 1.60 -5.56
N LEU A 476 3.04 0.71 -5.25
CA LEU A 476 3.69 0.69 -3.93
C LEU A 476 4.55 1.92 -3.68
N CYS A 477 5.28 2.42 -4.70
CA CYS A 477 6.10 3.62 -4.58
C CYS A 477 5.29 4.92 -4.44
N LYS A 478 4.00 4.94 -4.80
CA LYS A 478 3.11 6.08 -4.48
C LYS A 478 2.86 6.22 -2.98
N LEU A 479 2.88 5.10 -2.26
CA LEU A 479 2.72 5.07 -0.80
C LEU A 479 4.04 5.37 -0.10
N PHE A 480 5.13 4.85 -0.63
CA PHE A 480 6.48 4.94 -0.05
C PHE A 480 7.54 4.92 -1.14
N GLY A 481 8.42 5.88 -1.13
CA GLY A 481 9.59 5.89 -2.00
C GLY A 481 9.54 6.95 -3.08
N ASN A 482 10.32 6.73 -4.14
CA ASN A 482 10.44 7.65 -5.26
C ASN A 482 9.78 7.05 -6.51
N PRO A 483 8.54 7.41 -6.87
CA PRO A 483 7.88 6.92 -8.07
C PRO A 483 8.57 7.36 -9.37
N ARG A 484 9.44 8.39 -9.31
CA ARG A 484 10.20 8.91 -10.46
C ARG A 484 11.01 7.82 -11.16
N SER A 485 11.74 6.99 -10.39
CA SER A 485 12.51 5.87 -10.97
C SER A 485 11.62 4.83 -11.65
N GLY A 486 10.42 4.61 -11.13
CA GLY A 486 9.42 3.74 -11.75
C GLY A 486 8.90 4.29 -13.07
N TYR A 487 8.62 5.59 -13.17
CA TYR A 487 8.21 6.21 -14.42
C TYR A 487 9.33 6.19 -15.48
N LEU A 488 10.60 6.34 -15.08
CA LEU A 488 11.72 6.16 -16.00
C LEU A 488 11.85 4.72 -16.49
N ALA A 489 11.65 3.75 -15.61
CA ALA A 489 11.58 2.35 -16.01
C ALA A 489 10.41 2.08 -16.97
N LEU A 490 9.27 2.76 -16.76
CA LEU A 490 8.10 2.70 -17.64
C LEU A 490 8.41 3.26 -19.03
N ALA A 491 9.13 4.39 -19.11
CA ALA A 491 9.56 4.95 -20.38
C ALA A 491 10.42 3.96 -21.18
N ARG A 492 11.38 3.30 -20.53
CA ARG A 492 12.23 2.27 -21.14
C ARG A 492 11.44 1.03 -21.58
N LEU A 493 10.45 0.63 -20.80
CA LEU A 493 9.59 -0.50 -21.15
C LEU A 493 8.70 -0.15 -22.34
N ARG A 494 8.05 1.02 -22.35
CA ARG A 494 7.22 1.51 -23.47
C ARG A 494 8.02 1.63 -24.75
N GLN A 495 9.24 2.17 -24.69
CA GLN A 495 10.17 2.17 -25.84
C GLN A 495 10.41 0.75 -26.34
N ALA A 496 10.69 -0.22 -25.47
CA ALA A 496 10.92 -1.61 -25.86
C ALA A 496 9.69 -2.28 -26.52
N GLN A 497 8.49 -1.81 -26.18
CA GLN A 497 7.21 -2.23 -26.76
C GLN A 497 6.87 -1.49 -28.06
N GLY A 498 7.64 -0.46 -28.47
CA GLY A 498 7.37 0.39 -29.62
C GLY A 498 6.35 1.52 -29.35
N ASP A 499 5.88 1.69 -28.12
CA ASP A 499 4.96 2.76 -27.70
C ASP A 499 5.74 4.03 -27.36
N TRP A 500 6.13 4.78 -28.37
CA TRP A 500 6.95 5.99 -28.24
C TRP A 500 6.21 7.13 -27.53
N ASP A 501 4.91 7.30 -27.83
CA ASP A 501 4.10 8.32 -27.17
C ASP A 501 3.92 8.00 -25.68
N GLY A 502 3.72 6.73 -25.35
CA GLY A 502 3.70 6.27 -23.97
C GLY A 502 5.03 6.45 -23.24
N ALA A 503 6.14 6.25 -23.93
CA ALA A 503 7.48 6.48 -23.38
C ALA A 503 7.72 7.95 -23.04
N LEU A 504 7.38 8.88 -23.95
CA LEU A 504 7.51 10.32 -23.72
C LEU A 504 6.58 10.79 -22.59
N ARG A 505 5.33 10.32 -22.55
CA ARG A 505 4.42 10.62 -21.42
C ARG A 505 4.99 10.14 -20.09
N ALA A 506 5.59 8.96 -20.04
CA ALA A 506 6.19 8.44 -18.82
C ALA A 506 7.36 9.29 -18.32
N VAL A 507 8.18 9.86 -19.21
CA VAL A 507 9.23 10.82 -18.83
C VAL A 507 8.61 12.11 -18.27
N GLN A 508 7.57 12.66 -18.92
CA GLN A 508 6.86 13.83 -18.41
C GLN A 508 6.21 13.57 -17.04
N ASP A 509 5.68 12.36 -16.81
CA ASP A 509 5.15 11.99 -15.50
C ASP A 509 6.25 11.88 -14.45
N ALA A 510 7.45 11.42 -14.83
CA ALA A 510 8.63 11.45 -13.97
C ALA A 510 9.07 12.87 -13.60
N GLU A 511 8.97 13.82 -14.53
CA GLU A 511 9.29 15.24 -14.30
C GLU A 511 8.34 15.90 -13.31
N ARG A 512 7.04 15.56 -13.38
CA ARG A 512 6.02 16.07 -12.46
C ARG A 512 6.20 15.57 -11.03
N GLN A 513 6.91 14.45 -10.85
CA GLN A 513 7.26 13.98 -9.52
C GLN A 513 8.33 14.90 -8.93
N ARG A 514 8.13 15.31 -7.68
CA ARG A 514 9.17 16.05 -6.96
C ARG A 514 10.49 15.26 -7.03
N PRO A 515 11.64 15.93 -7.21
CA PRO A 515 12.91 15.25 -7.08
C PRO A 515 12.92 14.58 -5.72
N GLY A 516 12.92 13.22 -5.72
CA GLY A 516 13.18 12.49 -4.50
C GLY A 516 14.58 12.80 -4.02
N LEU A 517 14.86 12.47 -2.77
CA LEU A 517 16.19 12.52 -2.20
C LEU A 517 17.21 11.93 -3.20
N GLY A 518 18.12 12.74 -3.76
CA GLY A 518 19.19 12.28 -4.65
C GLY A 518 19.12 12.69 -6.14
N ALA A 519 18.39 13.70 -6.51
CA ALA A 519 18.29 14.15 -7.92
C ALA A 519 19.30 15.23 -8.30
N ALA A 520 20.60 14.97 -8.13
CA ALA A 520 21.65 15.92 -8.50
C ALA A 520 22.08 15.87 -9.97
N PHE A 521 21.61 14.87 -10.77
CA PHE A 521 21.91 14.76 -12.21
C PHE A 521 20.68 15.11 -13.04
N ASP A 522 20.92 15.64 -14.25
CA ASP A 522 19.88 15.82 -15.28
C ASP A 522 19.46 14.48 -15.90
N ILE A 523 18.95 13.59 -15.02
CA ILE A 523 18.43 12.28 -15.43
C ILE A 523 17.30 12.44 -16.46
N MET A 524 16.56 13.54 -16.39
CA MET A 524 15.44 13.79 -17.31
C MET A 524 15.95 14.15 -18.69
N GLY A 525 16.90 15.07 -18.80
CA GLY A 525 17.54 15.41 -20.06
C GLY A 525 18.21 14.19 -20.71
N MET A 526 18.86 13.33 -19.91
CA MET A 526 19.42 12.08 -20.39
C MET A 526 18.38 11.12 -20.96
N GLU A 527 17.27 10.90 -20.27
CA GLU A 527 16.22 10.00 -20.77
C GLU A 527 15.50 10.56 -22.00
N HIS A 528 15.27 11.86 -22.07
CA HIS A 528 14.79 12.52 -23.28
C HIS A 528 15.77 12.35 -24.43
N CYS A 529 17.04 12.65 -24.22
CA CYS A 529 18.07 12.48 -25.23
C CYS A 529 18.16 11.04 -25.75
N ARG A 530 18.11 10.06 -24.84
CA ARG A 530 18.09 8.65 -25.19
C ARG A 530 16.89 8.27 -26.05
N LEU A 531 15.68 8.75 -25.72
CA LEU A 531 14.49 8.52 -26.52
C LEU A 531 14.57 9.20 -27.89
N TRP A 532 15.08 10.43 -27.96
CA TRP A 532 15.27 11.15 -29.25
C TRP A 532 16.25 10.43 -30.15
N LEU A 533 17.39 9.95 -29.60
CA LEU A 533 18.37 9.18 -30.39
C LEU A 533 17.73 7.89 -30.93
N ALA A 534 16.96 7.17 -30.16
CA ALA A 534 16.29 5.95 -30.59
C ALA A 534 15.19 6.23 -31.65
N LEU A 535 14.43 7.31 -31.50
CA LEU A 535 13.45 7.79 -32.50
C LEU A 535 14.13 8.20 -33.80
N GLY A 536 15.27 8.90 -33.71
CA GLY A 536 16.06 9.36 -34.87
C GLY A 536 16.60 8.23 -35.74
N GLN A 537 16.86 7.06 -35.15
CA GLN A 537 17.36 5.88 -35.84
C GLN A 537 16.24 5.01 -36.47
N GLY A 538 14.98 5.20 -36.08
CA GLY A 538 13.88 4.26 -36.42
C GLY A 538 13.23 4.46 -37.79
N SER A 539 13.24 5.65 -38.42
CA SER A 539 12.64 5.92 -39.74
C SER A 539 13.03 7.30 -40.28
N PRO A 540 13.24 7.50 -41.55
CA PRO A 540 13.49 8.81 -42.15
C PRO A 540 12.19 9.63 -42.22
N SER A 541 11.74 10.17 -41.12
CA SER A 541 10.59 11.07 -41.03
C SER A 541 11.01 12.48 -40.54
N ALA A 542 10.16 13.48 -40.77
CA ALA A 542 10.42 14.83 -40.25
C ALA A 542 10.64 14.85 -38.72
N GLY A 543 10.01 13.91 -37.97
CA GLY A 543 10.19 13.73 -36.55
C GLY A 543 11.58 13.22 -36.15
N SER A 544 12.25 12.42 -36.99
CA SER A 544 13.63 11.94 -36.70
C SER A 544 14.68 13.02 -36.80
N ALA A 545 14.53 13.96 -37.75
CA ALA A 545 15.44 15.10 -37.87
C ALA A 545 15.34 16.04 -36.65
N GLN A 546 14.13 16.29 -36.17
CA GLN A 546 13.91 17.08 -34.97
C GLN A 546 14.46 16.37 -33.72
N ALA A 547 14.26 15.07 -33.59
CA ALA A 547 14.77 14.27 -32.48
C ALA A 547 16.31 14.28 -32.41
N LEU A 548 16.99 14.18 -33.57
CA LEU A 548 18.45 14.31 -33.65
C LEU A 548 18.95 15.74 -33.32
N ALA A 549 18.18 16.78 -33.68
CA ALA A 549 18.53 18.16 -33.34
C ALA A 549 18.43 18.37 -31.80
N GLU A 550 17.41 17.81 -31.14
CA GLU A 550 17.29 17.85 -29.67
C GLU A 550 18.42 17.07 -28.97
N ALA A 551 18.79 15.89 -29.47
CA ALA A 551 19.92 15.14 -28.96
C ALA A 551 21.26 15.89 -29.14
N SER A 552 21.44 16.58 -30.27
CA SER A 552 22.59 17.43 -30.51
C SER A 552 22.66 18.62 -29.55
N ARG A 553 21.52 19.24 -29.28
CA ARG A 553 21.42 20.33 -28.30
C ARG A 553 21.80 19.83 -26.89
N TRP A 554 21.27 18.71 -26.46
CA TRP A 554 21.64 18.11 -25.17
C TRP A 554 23.16 17.85 -25.09
N ALA A 555 23.78 17.27 -26.14
CA ALA A 555 25.21 17.00 -26.16
C ALA A 555 26.06 18.27 -26.04
N GLN A 556 25.56 19.40 -26.58
CA GLN A 556 26.25 20.71 -26.48
C GLN A 556 26.05 21.35 -25.09
N GLU A 557 24.83 21.26 -24.52
CA GLU A 557 24.49 21.86 -23.25
C GLU A 557 25.06 21.09 -22.06
N SER A 558 25.28 19.77 -22.20
CA SER A 558 25.80 18.89 -21.12
C SER A 558 27.27 19.24 -20.74
N SER A 559 27.97 20.07 -21.51
CA SER A 559 29.39 20.41 -21.33
C SER A 559 30.31 19.18 -21.15
N LEU A 560 29.89 18.01 -21.65
CA LEU A 560 30.70 16.79 -21.66
C LEU A 560 31.70 16.78 -22.79
N SER A 561 32.90 16.27 -22.51
CA SER A 561 33.97 16.08 -23.50
C SER A 561 34.43 14.62 -23.56
N THR A 562 34.92 14.21 -24.70
CA THR A 562 35.60 12.90 -24.88
C THR A 562 36.88 12.77 -24.05
N ASP A 563 37.46 13.89 -23.61
CA ASP A 563 38.70 13.94 -22.84
C ASP A 563 38.52 14.12 -21.35
N ASP A 564 37.28 14.26 -20.88
CA ASP A 564 36.97 14.39 -19.46
C ASP A 564 37.51 13.23 -18.62
N GLU A 565 37.80 13.47 -17.34
CA GLU A 565 38.04 12.41 -16.38
C GLU A 565 36.77 11.59 -16.20
N LEU A 566 36.88 10.25 -16.36
CA LEU A 566 35.74 9.34 -16.29
C LEU A 566 35.44 9.01 -14.83
N ALA A 567 34.61 9.81 -14.21
CA ALA A 567 34.05 9.51 -12.88
C ALA A 567 32.93 8.47 -12.99
N PHE A 568 32.86 7.57 -12.02
CA PHE A 568 31.88 6.47 -11.99
C PHE A 568 30.43 6.98 -12.04
N ASP A 569 30.14 8.04 -11.32
CA ASP A 569 28.82 8.67 -11.23
C ASP A 569 28.35 9.29 -12.54
N ARG A 570 29.28 9.68 -13.44
CA ARG A 570 29.02 10.26 -14.76
C ARG A 570 29.16 9.26 -15.92
N GLU A 571 29.40 7.97 -15.63
CA GLU A 571 29.60 6.93 -16.66
C GLU A 571 28.40 6.86 -17.64
N SER A 572 27.16 6.93 -17.11
CA SER A 572 25.96 6.88 -17.93
C SER A 572 25.81 8.07 -18.87
N GLU A 573 26.26 9.27 -18.48
CA GLU A 573 26.30 10.48 -19.31
C GLU A 573 27.28 10.33 -20.46
N HIS A 574 28.47 9.84 -20.17
CA HIS A 574 29.49 9.61 -21.23
C HIS A 574 29.09 8.50 -22.21
N ILE A 575 28.39 7.44 -21.75
CA ILE A 575 27.82 6.42 -22.65
C ILE A 575 26.76 7.05 -23.56
N LEU A 576 25.93 7.93 -23.04
CA LEU A 576 24.94 8.65 -23.84
C LEU A 576 25.57 9.62 -24.81
N LEU A 577 26.66 10.33 -24.41
CA LEU A 577 27.44 11.16 -25.31
C LEU A 577 28.01 10.32 -26.47
N ALA A 578 28.54 9.14 -26.20
CA ALA A 578 29.05 8.26 -27.26
C ALA A 578 27.94 7.84 -28.25
N ARG A 579 26.72 7.54 -27.75
CA ARG A 579 25.54 7.29 -28.61
C ARG A 579 25.19 8.49 -29.46
N ALA A 580 25.20 9.71 -28.89
CA ALA A 580 24.95 10.95 -29.62
C ALA A 580 26.01 11.19 -30.71
N LEU A 581 27.28 10.97 -30.41
CA LEU A 581 28.37 11.10 -31.40
C LEU A 581 28.20 10.13 -32.58
N ILE A 582 27.81 8.89 -32.34
CA ILE A 582 27.53 7.91 -33.41
C ILE A 582 26.36 8.41 -34.27
N ALA A 583 25.26 8.83 -33.67
CA ALA A 583 24.08 9.33 -34.39
C ALA A 583 24.35 10.63 -35.17
N LEU A 584 25.23 11.48 -34.66
CA LEU A 584 25.66 12.73 -35.30
C LEU A 584 26.79 12.53 -36.32
N SER A 585 27.08 11.30 -36.77
CA SER A 585 28.11 10.96 -37.75
C SER A 585 29.54 11.33 -37.33
N ARG A 586 29.83 11.23 -36.01
CA ARG A 586 31.18 11.45 -35.42
C ARG A 586 31.69 10.14 -34.76
N PRO A 587 31.69 8.98 -35.47
CA PRO A 587 31.99 7.68 -34.87
C PRO A 587 33.48 7.55 -34.45
N ALA A 588 34.41 8.30 -35.04
CA ALA A 588 35.81 8.28 -34.65
C ALA A 588 36.02 8.78 -33.20
N GLU A 589 35.33 9.85 -32.81
CA GLU A 589 35.39 10.39 -31.45
C GLU A 589 34.69 9.45 -30.48
N ALA A 590 33.56 8.87 -30.89
CA ALA A 590 32.85 7.87 -30.08
C ALA A 590 33.74 6.66 -29.78
N THR A 591 34.54 6.15 -30.74
CA THR A 591 35.40 4.98 -30.50
C THR A 591 36.48 5.26 -29.44
N VAL A 592 37.05 6.45 -29.41
CA VAL A 592 38.05 6.86 -28.40
C VAL A 592 37.43 6.91 -27.02
N LEU A 593 36.25 7.55 -26.87
CA LEU A 593 35.54 7.63 -25.61
C LEU A 593 35.11 6.25 -25.11
N LEU A 594 34.54 5.41 -26.01
CA LEU A 594 34.07 4.06 -25.68
C LEU A 594 35.23 3.13 -25.28
N GLU A 595 36.44 3.31 -25.80
CA GLU A 595 37.61 2.55 -25.39
C GLU A 595 38.02 2.85 -23.94
N ARG A 596 38.03 4.12 -23.58
CA ARG A 596 38.32 4.59 -22.21
C ARG A 596 37.25 4.09 -21.24
N LEU A 597 35.96 4.19 -21.61
CA LEU A 597 34.82 3.68 -20.81
C LEU A 597 34.87 2.15 -20.62
N LEU A 598 35.24 1.42 -21.68
CA LEU A 598 35.35 -0.05 -21.59
C LEU A 598 36.45 -0.47 -20.61
N LEU A 599 37.59 0.21 -20.63
CA LEU A 599 38.69 -0.04 -19.69
C LEU A 599 38.22 0.24 -18.26
N ALA A 600 37.58 1.36 -18.00
CA ALA A 600 37.05 1.75 -16.71
C ALA A 600 35.98 0.77 -16.22
N ALA A 601 35.06 0.29 -17.07
CA ALA A 601 34.02 -0.68 -16.73
C ALA A 601 34.63 -2.05 -16.39
N LYS A 602 35.64 -2.51 -17.16
CA LYS A 602 36.35 -3.79 -16.91
C LYS A 602 37.10 -3.75 -15.58
N VAL A 603 37.85 -2.69 -15.30
CA VAL A 603 38.59 -2.51 -14.06
C VAL A 603 37.64 -2.48 -12.86
N GLY A 604 36.50 -1.83 -12.99
CA GLY A 604 35.47 -1.75 -11.95
C GLY A 604 34.56 -2.96 -11.87
N GLY A 605 34.76 -4.02 -12.67
CA GLY A 605 33.92 -5.23 -12.64
C GLY A 605 32.47 -5.02 -13.11
N ARG A 606 32.19 -3.96 -13.91
CA ARG A 606 30.87 -3.57 -14.39
C ARG A 606 30.55 -4.23 -15.72
N THR A 607 30.31 -5.54 -15.69
CA THR A 607 30.10 -6.37 -16.88
C THR A 607 28.89 -5.93 -17.69
N GLU A 608 27.80 -5.53 -17.04
CA GLU A 608 26.60 -4.99 -17.71
C GLU A 608 26.96 -3.76 -18.58
N ARG A 609 27.77 -2.84 -18.05
CA ARG A 609 28.24 -1.67 -18.78
C ARG A 609 29.21 -2.03 -19.90
N ALA A 610 30.08 -3.01 -19.65
CA ALA A 610 31.03 -3.49 -20.69
C ALA A 610 30.27 -4.06 -21.91
N ILE A 611 29.17 -4.81 -21.71
CA ILE A 611 28.32 -5.30 -22.80
C ILE A 611 27.73 -4.11 -23.59
N GLU A 612 27.12 -3.12 -22.92
CA GLU A 612 26.53 -1.94 -23.54
C GLU A 612 27.59 -1.16 -24.37
N ILE A 613 28.76 -0.92 -23.78
CA ILE A 613 29.84 -0.22 -24.42
C ILE A 613 30.38 -0.97 -25.67
N LEU A 614 30.54 -2.30 -25.58
CA LEU A 614 30.97 -3.14 -26.70
C LEU A 614 29.98 -3.11 -27.87
N VAL A 615 28.68 -3.13 -27.56
CA VAL A 615 27.61 -2.99 -28.57
C VAL A 615 27.69 -1.66 -29.28
N LEU A 616 27.87 -0.54 -28.58
CA LEU A 616 28.03 0.79 -29.16
C LEU A 616 29.33 0.90 -29.97
N ARG A 617 30.40 0.28 -29.48
CA ARG A 617 31.70 0.26 -30.18
C ARG A 617 31.63 -0.50 -31.49
N ALA A 618 30.86 -1.62 -31.53
CA ALA A 618 30.58 -2.36 -32.75
C ALA A 618 29.85 -1.47 -33.79
N LEU A 619 28.85 -0.71 -33.35
CA LEU A 619 28.14 0.24 -34.23
C LEU A 619 29.03 1.40 -34.72
N ALA A 620 29.89 1.93 -33.85
CA ALA A 620 30.82 2.97 -34.21
C ALA A 620 31.83 2.49 -35.27
N PHE A 621 32.40 1.29 -35.13
CA PHE A 621 33.29 0.70 -36.15
C PHE A 621 32.57 0.37 -37.46
N GLN A 622 31.31 -0.09 -37.38
CA GLN A 622 30.49 -0.27 -38.57
C GLN A 622 30.27 1.05 -39.31
N ALA A 623 29.99 2.13 -38.58
CA ALA A 623 29.86 3.47 -39.21
C ALA A 623 31.14 3.99 -39.82
N LEU A 624 32.30 3.55 -39.32
CA LEU A 624 33.64 3.84 -39.94
C LEU A 624 33.97 2.92 -41.11
N GLY A 625 33.17 1.92 -41.42
CA GLY A 625 33.43 0.93 -42.47
C GLY A 625 34.41 -0.18 -42.06
N ASP A 626 34.81 -0.26 -40.79
CA ASP A 626 35.70 -1.29 -40.25
C ASP A 626 34.90 -2.52 -39.76
N ALA A 627 34.51 -3.35 -40.71
CA ALA A 627 33.68 -4.54 -40.42
C ALA A 627 34.40 -5.58 -39.56
N THR A 628 35.72 -5.63 -39.57
CA THR A 628 36.50 -6.58 -38.74
C THR A 628 36.42 -6.21 -37.29
N ARG A 629 36.79 -4.99 -36.91
CA ARG A 629 36.69 -4.52 -35.52
C ARG A 629 35.28 -4.45 -35.02
N ALA A 630 34.33 -4.16 -35.91
CA ALA A 630 32.89 -4.19 -35.53
C ALA A 630 32.44 -5.59 -35.07
N LEU A 631 32.86 -6.64 -35.83
CA LEU A 631 32.51 -8.02 -35.48
C LEU A 631 33.28 -8.53 -34.26
N ASP A 632 34.57 -8.16 -34.09
CA ASP A 632 35.36 -8.51 -32.91
C ASP A 632 34.69 -7.94 -31.62
N CYS A 633 34.24 -6.68 -31.67
CA CYS A 633 33.49 -6.08 -30.54
C CYS A 633 32.17 -6.77 -30.29
N LEU A 634 31.45 -7.13 -31.36
CA LEU A 634 30.19 -7.83 -31.24
C LEU A 634 30.34 -9.24 -30.68
N GLU A 635 31.37 -9.99 -31.10
CA GLU A 635 31.69 -11.33 -30.55
C GLU A 635 31.95 -11.25 -29.04
N CYS A 636 32.76 -10.29 -28.61
CA CYS A 636 33.00 -10.05 -27.18
C CYS A 636 31.68 -9.72 -26.43
N ALA A 637 30.82 -8.88 -27.01
CA ALA A 637 29.54 -8.53 -26.39
C ALA A 637 28.61 -9.74 -26.27
N LEU A 638 28.50 -10.54 -27.35
CA LEU A 638 27.67 -11.74 -27.37
C LEU A 638 28.14 -12.80 -26.36
N SER A 639 29.44 -13.07 -26.29
CA SER A 639 30.01 -14.03 -25.37
C SER A 639 29.74 -13.70 -23.88
N MET A 640 29.70 -12.40 -23.57
CA MET A 640 29.37 -11.92 -22.21
C MET A 640 27.86 -11.92 -21.94
N ALA A 641 27.03 -11.67 -22.95
CA ALA A 641 25.59 -11.50 -22.82
C ALA A 641 24.82 -12.83 -22.83
N GLU A 642 25.26 -13.81 -23.62
CA GLU A 642 24.57 -15.09 -23.84
C GLU A 642 24.32 -15.88 -22.55
N PRO A 643 25.29 -16.08 -21.64
CA PRO A 643 25.10 -16.87 -20.42
C PRO A 643 23.98 -16.33 -19.51
N GLU A 644 23.77 -15.02 -19.53
CA GLU A 644 22.83 -14.30 -18.67
C GLU A 644 21.51 -13.94 -19.39
N GLY A 645 21.51 -14.00 -20.73
CA GLY A 645 20.34 -13.75 -21.58
C GLY A 645 20.05 -12.26 -21.80
N TYR A 646 21.08 -11.40 -21.87
CA TYR A 646 20.90 -9.98 -22.19
C TYR A 646 20.51 -9.77 -23.63
N MET A 647 19.28 -9.36 -23.90
CA MET A 647 18.79 -9.14 -25.26
C MET A 647 18.66 -7.66 -25.64
N ARG A 648 18.19 -6.82 -24.72
CA ARG A 648 17.78 -5.45 -25.06
C ARG A 648 18.94 -4.51 -25.42
N PHE A 649 20.16 -4.78 -24.97
CA PHE A 649 21.34 -4.03 -25.43
C PHE A 649 21.53 -4.12 -26.95
N PHE A 650 21.12 -5.23 -27.55
CA PHE A 650 21.17 -5.42 -29.00
C PHE A 650 19.90 -4.95 -29.69
N LEU A 651 18.73 -5.31 -29.16
CA LEU A 651 17.45 -5.02 -29.80
C LEU A 651 17.11 -3.53 -29.82
N ASP A 652 17.53 -2.77 -28.79
CA ASP A 652 17.27 -1.34 -28.69
C ASP A 652 18.08 -0.52 -29.71
N GLU A 653 19.14 -1.07 -30.33
CA GLU A 653 19.96 -0.43 -31.35
C GLU A 653 19.40 -0.57 -32.77
N GLY A 654 18.28 -1.23 -32.92
CA GLY A 654 17.47 -1.25 -34.14
C GLY A 654 18.15 -1.84 -35.38
N GLN A 655 17.90 -1.23 -36.56
CA GLN A 655 18.27 -1.78 -37.87
C GLN A 655 19.79 -1.93 -38.06
N ALA A 656 20.59 -1.00 -37.54
CA ALA A 656 22.06 -1.06 -37.70
C ALA A 656 22.62 -2.32 -37.00
N MET A 657 22.16 -2.62 -35.79
CA MET A 657 22.57 -3.82 -35.06
C MET A 657 22.04 -5.09 -35.74
N MET A 658 20.81 -5.09 -36.26
CA MET A 658 20.28 -6.24 -37.00
C MET A 658 21.16 -6.61 -38.20
N VAL A 659 21.71 -5.62 -38.91
CA VAL A 659 22.66 -5.85 -40.04
C VAL A 659 23.93 -6.54 -39.53
N LEU A 660 24.53 -6.03 -38.45
CA LEU A 660 25.72 -6.64 -37.83
C LEU A 660 25.45 -8.05 -37.33
N MET A 661 24.29 -8.31 -36.73
CA MET A 661 23.87 -9.64 -36.28
C MET A 661 23.77 -10.65 -37.43
N ARG A 662 23.28 -10.23 -38.60
CA ARG A 662 23.24 -11.10 -39.78
C ARG A 662 24.67 -11.42 -40.27
N GLN A 663 25.57 -10.46 -40.22
CA GLN A 663 26.99 -10.70 -40.57
C GLN A 663 27.67 -11.63 -39.60
N ALA A 664 27.42 -11.45 -38.27
CA ALA A 664 27.93 -12.33 -37.23
C ALA A 664 27.42 -13.77 -37.43
N ALA A 665 26.12 -13.95 -37.63
CA ALA A 665 25.53 -15.26 -37.89
C ALA A 665 26.08 -15.94 -39.13
N SER A 666 26.40 -15.17 -40.21
CA SER A 666 27.02 -15.71 -41.44
C SER A 666 28.48 -16.13 -41.26
N ARG A 667 29.16 -15.65 -40.21
CA ARG A 667 30.55 -15.97 -39.85
C ARG A 667 30.66 -16.93 -38.66
N ASP A 668 29.57 -17.56 -38.27
CA ASP A 668 29.48 -18.53 -37.16
C ASP A 668 29.85 -17.94 -35.79
N ILE A 669 29.64 -16.65 -35.60
CA ILE A 669 29.86 -15.95 -34.32
C ILE A 669 28.57 -16.11 -33.47
N ALA A 670 28.63 -16.85 -32.36
CA ALA A 670 27.53 -17.14 -31.45
C ALA A 670 26.21 -17.47 -32.22
N PRO A 671 26.20 -18.49 -33.11
CA PRO A 671 25.15 -18.65 -34.14
C PRO A 671 23.76 -18.89 -33.58
N GLU A 672 23.63 -19.56 -32.45
CA GLU A 672 22.34 -19.83 -31.82
C GLU A 672 21.77 -18.59 -31.15
N TYR A 673 22.63 -17.88 -30.43
CA TYR A 673 22.22 -16.65 -29.76
C TYR A 673 21.94 -15.52 -30.75
N ALA A 674 22.77 -15.38 -31.80
CA ALA A 674 22.53 -14.42 -32.89
C ALA A 674 21.19 -14.71 -33.60
N ARG A 675 20.85 -15.99 -33.85
CA ARG A 675 19.54 -16.36 -34.41
C ARG A 675 18.38 -16.02 -33.48
N THR A 676 18.53 -16.22 -32.17
CA THR A 676 17.53 -15.86 -31.16
C THR A 676 17.29 -14.35 -31.15
N LEU A 677 18.35 -13.56 -31.18
CA LEU A 677 18.27 -12.09 -31.25
C LEU A 677 17.63 -11.63 -32.57
N LEU A 678 18.04 -12.21 -33.71
CA LEU A 678 17.44 -11.89 -35.02
C LEU A 678 15.95 -12.22 -35.08
N ALA A 679 15.50 -13.34 -34.51
CA ALA A 679 14.10 -13.68 -34.41
C ALA A 679 13.31 -12.67 -33.56
N ALA A 680 13.93 -12.10 -32.52
CA ALA A 680 13.31 -11.08 -31.68
C ALA A 680 13.20 -9.71 -32.39
N PHE A 681 14.12 -9.37 -33.31
CA PHE A 681 13.98 -8.18 -34.16
C PHE A 681 12.80 -8.29 -35.15
N VAL A 682 12.49 -9.48 -35.64
CA VAL A 682 11.46 -9.73 -36.67
C VAL A 682 10.06 -9.90 -36.09
N LYS A 683 9.94 -10.30 -34.82
CA LYS A 683 8.65 -10.24 -34.16
C LYS A 683 8.28 -8.76 -34.01
N PRO A 684 7.23 -8.27 -34.72
CA PRO A 684 6.67 -6.98 -34.35
C PRO A 684 6.35 -7.09 -32.85
N ALA A 685 6.65 -6.05 -32.09
CA ALA A 685 6.02 -5.87 -30.80
C ALA A 685 4.52 -6.19 -31.06
N ARG A 686 4.02 -7.28 -30.45
CA ARG A 686 2.61 -7.64 -30.59
C ARG A 686 1.89 -6.31 -30.46
N GLU A 687 1.05 -5.98 -31.46
CA GLU A 687 0.06 -4.94 -31.26
C GLU A 687 -0.48 -5.22 -29.87
N MET A 688 -0.22 -4.33 -28.95
CA MET A 688 -0.76 -4.45 -27.60
C MET A 688 -2.23 -4.70 -27.82
N PRO A 689 -2.82 -5.77 -27.30
CA PRO A 689 -4.27 -5.78 -27.18
C PRO A 689 -4.55 -4.48 -26.46
N SER A 690 -5.18 -3.55 -27.17
CA SER A 690 -5.48 -2.21 -26.74
C SER A 690 -6.07 -2.32 -25.33
N GLN A 691 -5.24 -2.02 -24.29
CA GLN A 691 -5.62 -2.05 -22.90
C GLN A 691 -6.40 -3.32 -22.49
N SER A 692 -5.67 -4.41 -22.22
CA SER A 692 -6.27 -5.53 -21.47
C SER A 692 -6.83 -4.95 -20.17
N LEU A 693 -8.07 -5.29 -19.88
CA LEU A 693 -8.73 -4.93 -18.63
C LEU A 693 -7.80 -5.28 -17.45
N VAL A 694 -7.69 -4.40 -16.48
CA VAL A 694 -6.94 -4.64 -15.23
C VAL A 694 -7.44 -5.91 -14.53
N GLU A 695 -8.74 -6.21 -14.68
CA GLU A 695 -9.36 -7.50 -14.36
C GLU A 695 -10.15 -8.01 -15.56
N PRO A 696 -9.97 -9.27 -15.99
CA PRO A 696 -10.76 -9.84 -17.06
C PRO A 696 -12.24 -9.88 -16.67
N LEU A 697 -13.11 -9.71 -17.67
CA LEU A 697 -14.54 -9.91 -17.45
C LEU A 697 -14.81 -11.38 -17.18
N SER A 698 -15.62 -11.68 -16.18
CA SER A 698 -16.13 -13.03 -15.96
C SER A 698 -17.06 -13.43 -17.11
N GLU A 699 -17.27 -14.72 -17.29
CA GLU A 699 -18.17 -15.25 -18.32
C GLU A 699 -19.57 -14.61 -18.25
N ARG A 700 -20.06 -14.36 -17.04
CA ARG A 700 -21.35 -13.73 -16.81
C ARG A 700 -21.35 -12.23 -17.13
N GLU A 701 -20.27 -11.53 -16.84
CA GLU A 701 -20.09 -10.12 -17.22
C GLU A 701 -19.98 -9.97 -18.74
N SER A 702 -19.33 -10.91 -19.43
CA SER A 702 -19.25 -10.93 -20.88
C SER A 702 -20.64 -11.11 -21.53
N GLN A 703 -21.46 -11.99 -20.98
CA GLN A 703 -22.85 -12.19 -21.44
C GLN A 703 -23.70 -10.92 -21.24
N VAL A 704 -23.57 -10.26 -20.08
CA VAL A 704 -24.27 -8.99 -19.82
C VAL A 704 -23.76 -7.91 -20.76
N LEU A 705 -22.45 -7.81 -20.99
CA LEU A 705 -21.85 -6.83 -21.89
C LEU A 705 -22.36 -6.99 -23.35
N GLN A 706 -22.45 -8.21 -23.85
CA GLN A 706 -23.04 -8.48 -25.16
C GLN A 706 -24.48 -8.00 -25.26
N LEU A 707 -25.28 -8.16 -24.21
CA LEU A 707 -26.67 -7.67 -24.22
C LEU A 707 -26.76 -6.15 -24.03
N LEU A 708 -25.73 -5.52 -23.44
CA LEU A 708 -25.63 -4.06 -23.40
C LEU A 708 -25.38 -3.43 -24.78
N THR A 709 -24.96 -4.17 -25.80
CA THR A 709 -24.87 -3.66 -27.19
C THR A 709 -26.23 -3.55 -27.88
N THR A 710 -27.25 -4.25 -27.37
CA THR A 710 -28.62 -4.26 -27.95
C THR A 710 -29.45 -3.12 -27.33
N ASP A 711 -30.66 -2.87 -27.86
CA ASP A 711 -31.55 -1.85 -27.29
C ASP A 711 -32.33 -2.32 -26.05
N LEU A 712 -32.02 -3.50 -25.51
CA LEU A 712 -32.71 -4.05 -24.35
C LEU A 712 -32.47 -3.22 -23.08
N SER A 713 -33.51 -2.99 -22.32
CA SER A 713 -33.44 -2.39 -20.98
C SER A 713 -32.89 -3.37 -19.91
N GLY A 714 -32.49 -2.87 -18.77
CA GLY A 714 -31.99 -3.72 -17.66
C GLY A 714 -32.97 -4.84 -17.24
N PRO A 715 -34.28 -4.59 -17.10
CA PRO A 715 -35.28 -5.63 -16.84
C PRO A 715 -35.35 -6.68 -17.94
N GLU A 716 -35.34 -6.30 -19.22
CA GLU A 716 -35.38 -7.22 -20.37
C GLU A 716 -34.10 -8.08 -20.46
N ILE A 717 -32.94 -7.52 -20.13
CA ILE A 717 -31.68 -8.27 -20.01
C ILE A 717 -31.79 -9.29 -18.86
N ALA A 718 -32.39 -8.91 -17.75
CA ALA A 718 -32.60 -9.80 -16.61
C ALA A 718 -33.50 -10.98 -16.95
N GLU A 719 -34.59 -10.74 -17.68
CA GLU A 719 -35.49 -11.77 -18.18
C GLU A 719 -34.77 -12.72 -19.15
N LYS A 720 -34.01 -12.17 -20.10
CA LYS A 720 -33.28 -12.96 -21.09
C LYS A 720 -32.20 -13.84 -20.51
N LEU A 721 -31.55 -13.39 -19.41
CA LEU A 721 -30.52 -14.13 -18.71
C LEU A 721 -31.05 -14.99 -17.54
N MET A 722 -32.38 -14.98 -17.30
CA MET A 722 -33.05 -15.67 -16.17
C MET A 722 -32.44 -15.31 -14.81
N VAL A 723 -32.17 -14.02 -14.57
CA VAL A 723 -31.61 -13.50 -13.33
C VAL A 723 -32.42 -12.32 -12.82
N SER A 724 -32.18 -11.89 -11.57
CA SER A 724 -32.82 -10.70 -11.04
C SER A 724 -32.30 -9.42 -11.71
N VAL A 725 -33.12 -8.36 -11.76
CA VAL A 725 -32.71 -7.04 -12.25
C VAL A 725 -31.51 -6.50 -11.43
N ASN A 726 -31.46 -6.81 -10.15
CA ASN A 726 -30.36 -6.41 -9.28
C ASN A 726 -29.06 -7.13 -9.64
N THR A 727 -29.13 -8.38 -10.05
CA THR A 727 -27.97 -9.13 -10.54
C THR A 727 -27.41 -8.50 -11.83
N VAL A 728 -28.26 -8.08 -12.75
CA VAL A 728 -27.83 -7.35 -13.97
C VAL A 728 -27.20 -6.01 -13.60
N ARG A 729 -27.79 -5.25 -12.66
CA ARG A 729 -27.20 -3.99 -12.18
C ARG A 729 -25.84 -4.19 -11.53
N PHE A 730 -25.68 -5.22 -10.73
CA PHE A 730 -24.40 -5.59 -10.10
C PHE A 730 -23.33 -5.88 -11.15
N HIS A 731 -23.63 -6.74 -12.13
CA HIS A 731 -22.70 -7.03 -13.23
C HIS A 731 -22.40 -5.79 -14.08
N THR A 732 -23.40 -4.97 -14.38
CA THR A 732 -23.21 -3.71 -15.13
C THR A 732 -22.29 -2.74 -14.39
N LYS A 733 -22.44 -2.60 -13.06
CA LYS A 733 -21.56 -1.79 -12.24
C LYS A 733 -20.11 -2.31 -12.25
N ASN A 734 -19.93 -3.62 -12.15
CA ASN A 734 -18.60 -4.24 -12.21
C ASN A 734 -17.98 -4.08 -13.60
N ILE A 735 -18.76 -4.26 -14.69
CA ILE A 735 -18.32 -4.01 -16.06
C ILE A 735 -17.87 -2.55 -16.22
N TYR A 736 -18.64 -1.59 -15.72
CA TYR A 736 -18.25 -0.17 -15.80
C TYR A 736 -16.97 0.12 -15.01
N GLY A 737 -16.81 -0.47 -13.82
CA GLY A 737 -15.58 -0.36 -13.04
C GLY A 737 -14.38 -0.97 -13.78
N LYS A 738 -14.52 -2.17 -14.33
CA LYS A 738 -13.45 -2.88 -15.07
C LYS A 738 -13.09 -2.19 -16.39
N LEU A 739 -14.06 -1.57 -17.06
CA LEU A 739 -13.86 -0.81 -18.30
C LEU A 739 -13.42 0.65 -18.06
N GLY A 740 -13.47 1.14 -16.82
CA GLY A 740 -13.15 2.53 -16.48
C GLY A 740 -14.12 3.54 -17.08
N VAL A 741 -15.44 3.22 -17.14
CA VAL A 741 -16.48 4.03 -17.76
C VAL A 741 -17.68 4.24 -16.83
N ASN A 742 -18.54 5.23 -17.13
CA ASN A 742 -19.62 5.62 -16.24
C ASN A 742 -21.03 5.40 -16.81
N ASN A 743 -21.15 4.95 -18.07
CA ASN A 743 -22.45 4.73 -18.70
C ASN A 743 -22.40 3.63 -19.79
N ARG A 744 -23.58 3.15 -20.19
CA ARG A 744 -23.76 2.08 -21.17
C ARG A 744 -23.10 2.38 -22.52
N ARG A 745 -23.28 3.59 -23.05
CA ARG A 745 -22.73 3.97 -24.36
C ARG A 745 -21.22 3.98 -24.37
N GLN A 746 -20.60 4.46 -23.28
CA GLN A 746 -19.15 4.41 -23.11
C GLN A 746 -18.66 2.97 -22.92
N ALA A 747 -19.42 2.11 -22.22
CA ALA A 747 -19.04 0.72 -22.00
C ALA A 747 -19.02 -0.06 -23.32
N VAL A 748 -20.02 0.12 -24.16
CA VAL A 748 -20.08 -0.53 -25.49
C VAL A 748 -18.94 -0.04 -26.39
N ALA A 749 -18.75 1.28 -26.53
CA ALA A 749 -17.67 1.84 -27.33
C ALA A 749 -16.27 1.40 -26.84
N ARG A 750 -16.11 1.30 -25.53
CA ARG A 750 -14.86 0.83 -24.92
C ARG A 750 -14.65 -0.65 -25.15
N ALA A 751 -15.67 -1.48 -25.03
CA ALA A 751 -15.63 -2.91 -25.30
C ALA A 751 -15.32 -3.23 -26.78
N GLU A 752 -15.88 -2.45 -27.70
CA GLU A 752 -15.53 -2.52 -29.13
C GLU A 752 -14.07 -2.18 -29.38
N SER A 753 -13.57 -1.09 -28.77
CA SER A 753 -12.16 -0.68 -28.89
C SER A 753 -11.19 -1.71 -28.28
N LEU A 754 -11.64 -2.55 -27.35
CA LEU A 754 -10.88 -3.61 -26.70
C LEU A 754 -11.05 -4.98 -27.36
N GLY A 755 -11.89 -5.10 -28.42
CA GLY A 755 -12.16 -6.38 -29.10
C GLY A 755 -12.86 -7.42 -28.20
N LEU A 756 -13.59 -6.97 -27.16
CA LEU A 756 -14.30 -7.84 -26.23
C LEU A 756 -15.69 -8.29 -26.72
N LEU A 757 -16.18 -7.70 -27.78
CA LEU A 757 -17.45 -8.05 -28.44
C LEU A 757 -17.14 -8.93 -29.65
N GLN A 758 -17.52 -10.19 -29.58
CA GLN A 758 -17.50 -11.07 -30.75
C GLN A 758 -18.74 -10.71 -31.61
N HIS A 759 -18.53 -10.37 -32.87
CA HIS A 759 -19.59 -10.18 -33.87
C HIS A 759 -20.26 -11.50 -34.24
#